data_62ce09dac936f986f4e490967f6e9fcd
#
_entry.id   62ce09dac936f986f4e490967f6e9fcd
#
_cell.length_a   1.000
_cell.length_b   1.000
_cell.length_c   1.000
_cell.angle_alpha   90.00
_cell.angle_beta   90.00
_cell.angle_gamma   90.00
#
_symmetry.space_group_name_H-M   'P 1'
#
loop_
_entity.id
_entity.type
_entity.pdbx_description
1 polymer ?
#
loop_
_entity_poly.entity_id
_entity_poly.type
_entity_poly.pdbx_seq_one_letter_code
_entity_poly.pdbx_strand_id
1 'polypeptide(L)'
;MAVEKERITSDPLWIIDGVPMFSYTSELTGLNTIAEIDTKDIESIQILKDAASAAIYGSRAANGVIIVTTKKGHRNQAPTFTVNISQTWVTRPSLPDITTGNRERRHRMQAMENYRESVYDEETNMYRPVQSYEDSYKNNKNYNLFWNNGDGLDLPIVQDSLNKFYNNSTNLFDYYFRTGKVTDANIQISGGSNTIAYHVGLGYYSETGVLRNTGFNRVKLITNLFIKPSESVESNIRFYLARTGRNRAGKGHDAYNFSNDRSDLETIPDELLSTSTLMPGPGTKAFDETVRRFNEIKEKNESYRLRSSFDLAYTIVEGLKLKSSLAVDFSMQDQNIFIPSDLNTDLNSYSAGNNTIKMMWLNENLLSYNKIFADNHSVDLLLGLSFQGDIAKDKSGYGKGAPSNLIQYVTWSGNVYDTEKDLQLKDFNSSLERSTMVGMFGRVAYNYKQKYFLSVTLRRDASSKFGENTRWGTFPSYAIAYTFTEEPYMDWARDFLDFGKVRLSYGKSGKQFEYPYFAFGVLIVNNVPFHGNQTITPYWPDGLINPKLSWEETKQFDAGLDLEFFGNRLSFELDYYYRYTDKLLAQVTLPGDYNAYISQWQNAYAISNQGIELQIKADLVRSEKLHWDFSFNIARNWNRFEKSNNGMDFTNLASKHNLNIIGKPLNGIYVYNDQGYYNSQDEVPLYYVNGKRKYLSSLGNQIYTPGDRRIQDVDGNGQVATMVPLLEDRVYGGSPLPLAFGGIATTLKWKGIDVNLLFSYKLGRHVLNAGRGASVGTILRANTAEMMVPILADLDKVSFWQKPGDNTDFPINELENGKNNFATNLKSNVEKINYLKLKSISIGYMLPVFPKQSKHYARVFMSVENVFTITNSSSPDPESIDIVTGVDSNNNYPLATRYTLGLTLNL
;
A
#
# COMPACT_ATOMS: atom_id res chain seq x y z
N MET A 1 14.81 -4.90 -20.45
CA MET A 1 13.83 -5.28 -19.41
C MET A 1 14.29 -4.65 -18.10
N ALA A 2 13.64 -3.62 -17.64
CA ALA A 2 13.93 -3.10 -16.31
C ALA A 2 13.37 -4.11 -15.32
N VAL A 3 14.26 -4.76 -14.55
CA VAL A 3 13.83 -5.48 -13.34
C VAL A 3 13.21 -4.43 -12.45
N GLU A 4 11.92 -4.53 -12.23
CA GLU A 4 11.23 -3.58 -11.38
C GLU A 4 11.80 -3.58 -9.98
N LYS A 5 12.02 -2.37 -9.54
CA LYS A 5 12.38 -2.05 -8.18
C LYS A 5 11.19 -2.37 -7.28
N GLU A 6 11.15 -3.60 -6.77
CA GLU A 6 10.24 -3.88 -5.65
C GLU A 6 10.48 -2.82 -4.59
N ARG A 7 9.43 -2.15 -4.20
CA ARG A 7 9.46 -1.15 -3.12
C ARG A 7 10.07 -1.83 -1.90
N ILE A 8 11.05 -1.20 -1.30
CA ILE A 8 11.57 -1.63 0.01
C ILE A 8 10.36 -1.66 0.94
N THR A 9 9.83 -2.84 1.20
CA THR A 9 8.63 -2.97 2.02
C THR A 9 8.99 -2.65 3.46
N SER A 10 8.22 -1.76 4.08
CA SER A 10 8.29 -1.49 5.52
C SER A 10 7.39 -2.42 6.33
N ASP A 11 6.91 -3.50 5.71
CA ASP A 11 5.96 -4.43 6.30
C ASP A 11 6.58 -5.21 7.48
N PRO A 12 5.81 -5.44 8.54
CA PRO A 12 6.24 -6.29 9.64
C PRO A 12 6.34 -7.75 9.20
N LEU A 13 7.17 -8.53 9.91
CA LEU A 13 7.22 -9.97 9.72
C LEU A 13 5.97 -10.62 10.29
N TRP A 14 5.26 -11.39 9.49
CA TRP A 14 4.15 -12.20 9.94
C TRP A 14 4.64 -13.61 10.30
N ILE A 15 4.24 -14.09 11.47
CA ILE A 15 4.52 -15.45 11.94
C ILE A 15 3.18 -16.14 12.18
N ILE A 16 2.87 -17.17 11.40
CA ILE A 16 1.63 -17.91 11.55
C ILE A 16 1.96 -19.29 12.08
N ASP A 17 1.50 -19.57 13.31
CA ASP A 17 1.79 -20.83 14.01
C ASP A 17 3.28 -21.18 14.07
N GLY A 18 4.15 -20.18 14.18
CA GLY A 18 5.59 -20.33 14.23
C GLY A 18 6.28 -20.34 12.85
N VAL A 19 5.54 -20.28 11.75
CA VAL A 19 6.09 -20.24 10.39
C VAL A 19 6.14 -18.80 9.91
N PRO A 20 7.32 -18.27 9.53
CA PRO A 20 7.43 -16.94 8.96
C PRO A 20 6.70 -16.86 7.62
N MET A 21 6.04 -15.74 7.39
CA MET A 21 5.40 -15.43 6.13
C MET A 21 5.75 -14.00 5.71
N PHE A 22 6.18 -13.83 4.48
CA PHE A 22 6.34 -12.50 3.93
C PHE A 22 4.98 -11.94 3.52
N SER A 23 4.66 -10.76 4.04
CA SER A 23 3.51 -9.99 3.58
C SER A 23 3.94 -9.24 2.33
N TYR A 24 3.43 -9.66 1.19
CA TYR A 24 3.58 -8.92 -0.05
C TYR A 24 2.31 -9.00 -0.88
N THR A 25 2.06 -7.97 -1.63
CA THR A 25 1.06 -8.01 -2.69
C THR A 25 1.76 -8.47 -3.95
N SER A 26 1.31 -9.57 -4.52
CA SER A 26 1.87 -10.05 -5.78
C SER A 26 1.63 -9.02 -6.87
N GLU A 27 2.67 -8.53 -7.48
CA GLU A 27 2.57 -7.63 -8.64
C GLU A 27 1.87 -8.32 -9.81
N LEU A 28 2.11 -9.61 -9.94
CA LEU A 28 1.52 -10.43 -10.99
C LEU A 28 -0.01 -10.55 -10.85
N THR A 29 -0.46 -11.04 -9.71
CA THR A 29 -1.89 -11.36 -9.49
C THR A 29 -2.63 -10.29 -8.70
N GLY A 30 -1.92 -9.35 -8.09
CA GLY A 30 -2.46 -8.38 -7.16
C GLY A 30 -3.04 -9.00 -5.87
N LEU A 31 -2.73 -10.28 -5.60
CA LEU A 31 -3.15 -10.96 -4.38
C LEU A 31 -2.19 -10.64 -3.25
N ASN A 32 -2.72 -10.13 -2.15
CA ASN A 32 -1.96 -9.99 -0.92
C ASN A 32 -1.97 -11.31 -0.16
N THR A 33 -0.78 -11.78 0.25
CA THR A 33 -0.63 -13.07 0.95
C THR A 33 -1.38 -13.14 2.28
N ILE A 34 -1.61 -11.99 2.95
CA ILE A 34 -2.40 -11.91 4.19
C ILE A 34 -3.88 -12.12 3.92
N ALA A 35 -4.39 -11.71 2.75
CA ALA A 35 -5.79 -11.90 2.38
C ALA A 35 -6.20 -13.38 2.25
N GLU A 36 -5.22 -14.29 2.17
CA GLU A 36 -5.47 -15.73 2.19
C GLU A 36 -5.85 -16.24 3.58
N ILE A 37 -5.50 -15.51 4.66
CA ILE A 37 -5.81 -15.90 6.02
C ILE A 37 -7.26 -15.51 6.34
N ASP A 38 -8.03 -16.47 6.85
CA ASP A 38 -9.37 -16.18 7.33
C ASP A 38 -9.34 -15.81 8.81
N THR A 39 -9.90 -14.67 9.15
CA THR A 39 -9.98 -14.19 10.53
C THR A 39 -10.73 -15.15 11.46
N LYS A 40 -11.63 -15.99 10.91
CA LYS A 40 -12.39 -17.01 11.65
C LYS A 40 -11.51 -18.15 12.16
N ASP A 41 -10.33 -18.36 11.55
CA ASP A 41 -9.38 -19.39 11.98
C ASP A 41 -8.39 -18.89 13.03
N ILE A 42 -8.38 -17.58 13.28
CA ILE A 42 -7.45 -16.96 14.22
C ILE A 42 -7.95 -17.14 15.65
N GLU A 43 -7.06 -17.59 16.53
CA GLU A 43 -7.26 -17.65 17.98
C GLU A 43 -6.74 -16.37 18.65
N SER A 44 -5.52 -15.93 18.27
CA SER A 44 -4.91 -14.72 18.82
C SER A 44 -3.95 -14.05 17.84
N ILE A 45 -3.79 -12.73 18.01
CA ILE A 45 -2.80 -11.93 17.33
C ILE A 45 -1.97 -11.21 18.40
N GLN A 46 -0.64 -11.33 18.31
CA GLN A 46 0.31 -10.63 19.17
C GLN A 46 1.23 -9.77 18.32
N ILE A 47 1.46 -8.54 18.73
CA ILE A 47 2.34 -7.61 18.04
C ILE A 47 3.56 -7.34 18.91
N LEU A 48 4.73 -7.74 18.40
CA LEU A 48 6.01 -7.48 19.04
C LEU A 48 6.59 -6.19 18.46
N LYS A 49 6.53 -5.12 19.25
CA LYS A 49 6.95 -3.78 18.80
C LYS A 49 8.39 -3.46 19.19
N ASP A 50 8.85 -3.99 20.33
CA ASP A 50 10.17 -3.70 20.87
C ASP A 50 11.25 -4.68 20.38
N ALA A 51 12.50 -4.23 20.39
CA ALA A 51 13.62 -5.01 19.89
C ALA A 51 13.91 -6.27 20.72
N ALA A 52 13.58 -6.29 22.02
CA ALA A 52 13.86 -7.42 22.88
C ALA A 52 12.88 -8.57 22.64
N SER A 53 11.60 -8.27 22.49
CA SER A 53 10.59 -9.28 22.17
C SER A 53 10.74 -9.82 20.75
N ALA A 54 11.14 -8.97 19.79
CA ALA A 54 11.34 -9.33 18.40
C ALA A 54 12.70 -10.01 18.13
N ALA A 55 13.66 -9.95 19.06
CA ALA A 55 15.04 -10.40 18.87
C ALA A 55 15.19 -11.87 18.47
N ILE A 56 14.34 -12.77 18.95
CA ILE A 56 14.38 -14.19 18.58
C ILE A 56 14.08 -14.42 17.09
N TYR A 57 13.41 -13.50 16.42
CA TYR A 57 13.14 -13.53 14.97
C TYR A 57 14.22 -12.83 14.15
N GLY A 58 15.15 -12.15 14.80
CA GLY A 58 16.46 -11.68 14.30
C GLY A 58 16.35 -10.69 13.16
N SER A 59 17.08 -11.01 12.10
CA SER A 59 17.28 -10.17 10.93
C SER A 59 16.04 -9.88 10.08
N ARG A 60 14.90 -10.43 10.42
CA ARG A 60 13.61 -10.18 9.73
C ARG A 60 12.64 -9.32 10.55
N ALA A 61 13.01 -9.02 11.80
CA ALA A 61 12.14 -8.37 12.77
C ALA A 61 12.33 -6.84 12.87
N ALA A 62 13.15 -6.24 11.99
CA ALA A 62 13.45 -4.80 12.04
C ALA A 62 12.22 -3.89 11.98
N ASN A 63 11.15 -4.33 11.31
CA ASN A 63 9.90 -3.58 11.19
C ASN A 63 8.82 -4.04 12.20
N GLY A 64 9.21 -4.85 13.21
CA GLY A 64 8.29 -5.50 14.14
C GLY A 64 7.84 -6.89 13.67
N VAL A 65 7.16 -7.61 14.55
CA VAL A 65 6.66 -8.96 14.28
C VAL A 65 5.20 -9.07 14.68
N ILE A 66 4.39 -9.64 13.81
CA ILE A 66 2.98 -9.98 14.08
C ILE A 66 2.87 -11.49 14.15
N ILE A 67 2.56 -12.00 15.33
CA ILE A 67 2.36 -13.44 15.57
C ILE A 67 0.87 -13.73 15.50
N VAL A 68 0.49 -14.62 14.60
CA VAL A 68 -0.86 -15.14 14.47
C VAL A 68 -0.87 -16.59 14.93
N THR A 69 -1.70 -16.88 15.90
CA THR A 69 -1.97 -18.25 16.33
C THR A 69 -3.33 -18.68 15.82
N THR A 70 -3.38 -19.81 15.10
CA THR A 70 -4.65 -20.36 14.62
C THR A 70 -5.30 -21.25 15.67
N LYS A 71 -6.63 -21.41 15.56
CA LYS A 71 -7.42 -22.24 16.45
C LYS A 71 -6.92 -23.68 16.51
N LYS A 72 -6.95 -24.25 17.71
CA LYS A 72 -6.50 -25.61 18.01
C LYS A 72 -7.64 -26.40 18.65
N GLY A 73 -7.57 -27.72 18.55
CA GLY A 73 -8.41 -28.59 19.39
C GLY A 73 -7.88 -28.63 20.83
N HIS A 74 -8.75 -28.99 21.75
CA HIS A 74 -8.40 -29.21 23.14
C HIS A 74 -8.52 -30.69 23.50
N ARG A 75 -7.58 -31.19 24.33
CA ARG A 75 -7.66 -32.56 24.82
C ARG A 75 -8.85 -32.73 25.75
N ASN A 76 -9.39 -33.93 25.81
CA ASN A 76 -10.54 -34.27 26.64
C ASN A 76 -11.79 -33.42 26.37
N GLN A 77 -11.95 -33.00 25.12
CA GLN A 77 -13.09 -32.23 24.66
C GLN A 77 -13.91 -33.03 23.67
N ALA A 78 -15.23 -33.15 23.94
CA ALA A 78 -16.15 -33.70 22.98
C ALA A 78 -16.11 -32.89 21.66
N PRO A 79 -16.34 -33.52 20.50
CA PRO A 79 -16.40 -32.81 19.24
C PRO A 79 -17.41 -31.66 19.29
N THR A 80 -16.98 -30.48 18.83
CA THR A 80 -17.83 -29.30 18.66
C THR A 80 -17.83 -28.91 17.20
N PHE A 81 -19.00 -28.59 16.65
CA PHE A 81 -19.22 -28.16 15.30
C PHE A 81 -19.58 -26.68 15.29
N THR A 82 -18.77 -25.85 14.62
CA THR A 82 -19.07 -24.43 14.46
C THR A 82 -19.34 -24.13 13.01
N VAL A 83 -20.50 -23.56 12.70
CA VAL A 83 -20.90 -23.14 11.37
C VAL A 83 -21.08 -21.63 11.38
N ASN A 84 -20.37 -20.94 10.48
CA ASN A 84 -20.51 -19.50 10.27
C ASN A 84 -20.92 -19.25 8.82
N ILE A 85 -22.01 -18.52 8.63
CA ILE A 85 -22.48 -18.10 7.31
C ILE A 85 -22.78 -16.61 7.38
N SER A 86 -22.29 -15.85 6.42
CA SER A 86 -22.63 -14.44 6.30
C SER A 86 -22.79 -14.02 4.84
N GLN A 87 -23.69 -13.07 4.65
CA GLN A 87 -23.93 -12.40 3.39
C GLN A 87 -23.67 -10.91 3.58
N THR A 88 -22.84 -10.33 2.69
CA THR A 88 -22.51 -8.90 2.71
C THR A 88 -22.95 -8.27 1.40
N TRP A 89 -23.51 -7.08 1.50
CA TRP A 89 -23.78 -6.19 0.36
C TRP A 89 -22.82 -5.02 0.48
N VAL A 90 -22.13 -4.73 -0.62
CA VAL A 90 -21.13 -3.68 -0.71
C VAL A 90 -21.69 -2.60 -1.60
N THR A 91 -21.96 -1.43 -1.05
CA THR A 91 -22.51 -0.31 -1.83
C THR A 91 -21.46 0.29 -2.74
N ARG A 92 -21.90 1.07 -3.72
CA ARG A 92 -21.00 1.92 -4.50
C ARG A 92 -20.21 2.85 -3.56
N PRO A 93 -18.89 2.97 -3.74
CA PRO A 93 -18.09 3.91 -2.94
C PRO A 93 -18.42 5.36 -3.24
N SER A 94 -18.02 6.29 -2.38
CA SER A 94 -18.05 7.72 -2.68
C SER A 94 -17.03 8.00 -3.78
N LEU A 95 -17.47 8.33 -4.96
CA LEU A 95 -16.63 8.63 -6.11
C LEU A 95 -16.37 10.14 -6.17
N PRO A 96 -15.32 10.60 -6.89
CA PRO A 96 -15.11 12.00 -7.15
C PRO A 96 -16.33 12.64 -7.82
N ASP A 97 -16.62 13.87 -7.48
CA ASP A 97 -17.63 14.66 -8.20
C ASP A 97 -17.19 14.83 -9.66
N ILE A 98 -18.16 14.77 -10.57
CA ILE A 98 -17.92 14.93 -12.00
C ILE A 98 -18.85 16.01 -12.52
N THR A 99 -18.30 16.95 -13.27
CA THR A 99 -19.12 17.89 -14.05
C THR A 99 -19.55 17.23 -15.34
N THR A 100 -20.87 17.21 -15.62
CA THR A 100 -21.45 16.47 -16.73
C THR A 100 -22.20 17.36 -17.72
N GLY A 101 -22.27 16.91 -18.96
CA GLY A 101 -23.15 17.44 -20.01
C GLY A 101 -22.91 18.91 -20.32
N ASN A 102 -23.98 19.69 -20.31
CA ASN A 102 -23.99 21.12 -20.70
C ASN A 102 -23.04 21.98 -19.84
N ARG A 103 -22.78 21.61 -18.58
CA ARG A 103 -21.84 22.35 -17.73
C ARG A 103 -20.38 22.10 -18.17
N GLU A 104 -20.02 20.84 -18.45
CA GLU A 104 -18.74 20.49 -19.02
C GLU A 104 -18.51 21.22 -20.34
N ARG A 105 -19.49 21.21 -21.24
CA ARG A 105 -19.45 21.91 -22.52
C ARG A 105 -19.18 23.40 -22.35
N ARG A 106 -19.98 24.10 -21.51
CA ARG A 106 -19.80 25.55 -21.29
C ARG A 106 -18.41 25.88 -20.74
N HIS A 107 -17.92 25.06 -19.82
CA HIS A 107 -16.60 25.27 -19.25
C HIS A 107 -15.49 25.14 -20.32
N ARG A 108 -15.59 24.11 -21.17
CA ARG A 108 -14.67 23.93 -22.28
C ARG A 108 -14.73 25.07 -23.30
N MET A 109 -15.92 25.52 -23.63
CA MET A 109 -16.11 26.68 -24.50
C MET A 109 -15.44 27.92 -23.91
N GLN A 110 -15.68 28.23 -22.64
CA GLN A 110 -15.09 29.39 -21.99
C GLN A 110 -13.55 29.30 -21.96
N ALA A 111 -12.98 28.11 -21.76
CA ALA A 111 -11.54 27.92 -21.79
C ALA A 111 -10.96 28.22 -23.19
N MET A 112 -11.69 27.87 -24.22
CA MET A 112 -11.29 28.16 -25.60
C MET A 112 -11.45 29.64 -25.99
N GLU A 113 -12.53 30.27 -25.51
CA GLU A 113 -12.75 31.70 -25.70
C GLU A 113 -11.68 32.55 -25.01
N ASN A 114 -11.18 32.08 -23.87
CA ASN A 114 -10.11 32.78 -23.12
C ASN A 114 -8.71 32.48 -23.65
N TYR A 115 -8.54 31.52 -24.56
CA TYR A 115 -7.24 31.12 -25.07
C TYR A 115 -6.58 32.28 -25.83
N ARG A 116 -5.31 32.50 -25.51
CA ARG A 116 -4.44 33.45 -26.21
C ARG A 116 -3.23 32.74 -26.81
N GLU A 117 -3.08 32.88 -28.08
CA GLU A 117 -1.89 32.38 -28.76
C GLU A 117 -0.64 33.17 -28.28
N SER A 118 0.47 32.50 -28.10
CA SER A 118 1.73 33.13 -27.71
C SER A 118 2.60 33.32 -28.95
N VAL A 119 3.03 34.58 -29.18
CA VAL A 119 3.92 34.97 -30.26
C VAL A 119 5.33 35.17 -29.69
N TYR A 120 6.31 34.56 -30.35
CA TYR A 120 7.71 34.72 -29.98
C TYR A 120 8.21 36.13 -30.35
N ASP A 121 8.80 36.81 -29.40
CA ASP A 121 9.41 38.12 -29.53
C ASP A 121 10.94 37.96 -29.55
N GLU A 122 11.58 38.22 -30.67
CA GLU A 122 13.01 38.06 -30.85
C GLU A 122 13.83 39.06 -30.03
N GLU A 123 13.31 40.24 -29.72
CA GLU A 123 14.01 41.27 -28.90
C GLU A 123 14.14 40.83 -27.46
N THR A 124 13.12 40.25 -26.92
CA THR A 124 13.07 39.81 -25.51
C THR A 124 13.41 38.35 -25.32
N ASN A 125 13.46 37.58 -26.42
CA ASN A 125 13.62 36.11 -26.39
C ASN A 125 12.54 35.41 -25.55
N MET A 126 11.31 35.91 -25.63
CA MET A 126 10.18 35.42 -24.81
C MET A 126 8.94 35.26 -25.67
N TYR A 127 8.06 34.38 -25.23
CA TYR A 127 6.71 34.27 -25.78
C TYR A 127 5.75 35.21 -25.04
N ARG A 128 5.09 36.10 -25.76
CA ARG A 128 4.06 37.00 -25.24
C ARG A 128 2.70 36.72 -25.86
N PRO A 129 1.60 36.83 -25.07
CA PRO A 129 0.27 36.62 -25.63
C PRO A 129 -0.08 37.68 -26.67
N VAL A 130 -0.85 37.30 -27.67
CA VAL A 130 -1.40 38.20 -28.66
C VAL A 130 -2.43 39.11 -28.01
N GLN A 131 -2.48 40.38 -28.42
CA GLN A 131 -3.39 41.37 -27.78
C GLN A 131 -4.87 41.13 -28.07
N SER A 132 -5.22 40.41 -29.13
CA SER A 132 -6.60 40.15 -29.54
C SER A 132 -6.98 38.72 -29.33
N TYR A 133 -8.01 38.50 -28.49
CA TYR A 133 -8.61 37.18 -28.34
C TYR A 133 -9.23 36.66 -29.64
N GLU A 134 -9.87 37.55 -30.41
CA GLU A 134 -10.61 37.19 -31.61
C GLU A 134 -9.73 36.61 -32.70
N ASP A 135 -8.47 37.04 -32.79
CA ASP A 135 -7.55 36.55 -33.81
C ASP A 135 -6.85 35.24 -33.39
N SER A 136 -6.61 35.04 -32.10
CA SER A 136 -5.92 33.85 -31.61
C SER A 136 -6.79 32.59 -31.67
N TYR A 137 -8.03 32.65 -31.25
CA TYR A 137 -8.81 31.42 -31.23
C TYR A 137 -9.37 31.01 -32.57
N LYS A 138 -9.72 31.97 -33.47
CA LYS A 138 -10.21 31.68 -34.84
C LYS A 138 -9.16 30.99 -35.72
N ASN A 139 -7.90 31.27 -35.49
CA ASN A 139 -6.78 30.69 -36.24
C ASN A 139 -6.15 29.47 -35.54
N ASN A 140 -6.60 29.16 -34.33
CA ASN A 140 -6.07 28.05 -33.58
C ASN A 140 -6.53 26.71 -34.16
N LYS A 141 -5.57 25.83 -34.47
CA LYS A 141 -5.84 24.49 -34.99
C LYS A 141 -6.71 23.67 -34.01
N ASN A 142 -6.52 23.82 -32.71
CA ASN A 142 -7.28 23.12 -31.69
C ASN A 142 -8.71 23.63 -31.56
N TYR A 143 -8.94 24.94 -31.72
CA TYR A 143 -10.26 25.52 -31.83
C TYR A 143 -11.02 24.95 -33.05
N ASN A 144 -10.39 24.90 -34.21
CA ASN A 144 -10.99 24.34 -35.40
C ASN A 144 -11.30 22.84 -35.26
N LEU A 145 -10.43 22.07 -34.60
CA LEU A 145 -10.68 20.66 -34.30
C LEU A 145 -11.83 20.49 -33.34
N PHE A 146 -11.93 21.36 -32.34
CA PHE A 146 -13.02 21.33 -31.36
C PHE A 146 -14.40 21.65 -31.99
N TRP A 147 -14.45 22.62 -32.93
CA TRP A 147 -15.67 23.06 -33.55
C TRP A 147 -16.08 22.29 -34.81
N ASN A 148 -15.12 21.82 -35.57
CA ASN A 148 -15.35 21.33 -36.92
C ASN A 148 -15.26 19.83 -37.09
N ASN A 149 -15.22 19.05 -36.02
CA ASN A 149 -15.18 17.60 -36.10
C ASN A 149 -14.05 17.14 -37.04
N GLY A 150 -12.80 17.36 -36.68
CA GLY A 150 -11.64 17.00 -37.50
C GLY A 150 -11.66 15.55 -37.98
N ASP A 151 -11.19 15.36 -39.11
CA ASP A 151 -11.05 14.17 -39.97
C ASP A 151 -11.41 12.82 -39.29
N GLY A 152 -12.70 12.45 -39.32
CA GLY A 152 -13.15 11.09 -39.07
C GLY A 152 -13.22 10.64 -37.60
N LEU A 153 -13.00 11.51 -36.64
CA LEU A 153 -13.24 11.20 -35.23
C LEU A 153 -14.72 11.44 -34.90
N ASP A 154 -15.40 10.45 -34.34
CA ASP A 154 -16.76 10.58 -33.78
C ASP A 154 -16.73 11.47 -32.51
N LEU A 155 -16.18 12.68 -32.62
CA LEU A 155 -16.10 13.63 -31.52
C LEU A 155 -17.42 14.41 -31.41
N PRO A 156 -17.93 14.67 -30.18
CA PRO A 156 -19.10 15.51 -30.01
C PRO A 156 -18.79 16.93 -30.45
N ILE A 157 -19.51 17.43 -31.45
CA ILE A 157 -19.43 18.84 -31.84
C ILE A 157 -20.10 19.67 -30.76
N VAL A 158 -19.32 20.49 -30.10
CA VAL A 158 -19.75 21.15 -28.86
C VAL A 158 -20.73 22.30 -29.10
N GLN A 159 -20.81 22.83 -30.33
CA GLN A 159 -21.74 23.95 -30.67
C GLN A 159 -22.91 23.59 -31.58
N ASP A 160 -22.86 22.44 -32.26
CA ASP A 160 -23.98 22.12 -33.16
C ASP A 160 -25.15 21.50 -32.38
N SER A 161 -26.19 22.31 -32.15
CA SER A 161 -27.40 21.88 -31.45
C SER A 161 -28.18 20.80 -32.21
N LEU A 162 -27.93 20.60 -33.48
CA LEU A 162 -28.51 19.53 -34.29
C LEU A 162 -27.75 18.21 -34.15
N ASN A 163 -26.54 18.26 -33.63
CA ASN A 163 -25.77 17.06 -33.37
C ASN A 163 -26.40 16.25 -32.21
N LYS A 164 -26.64 14.97 -32.47
CA LYS A 164 -27.20 14.05 -31.46
C LYS A 164 -26.43 14.00 -30.14
N PHE A 165 -25.17 14.41 -30.14
CA PHE A 165 -24.28 14.41 -28.98
C PHE A 165 -24.24 15.73 -28.22
N TYR A 166 -24.88 16.78 -28.75
CA TYR A 166 -24.82 18.10 -28.17
C TYR A 166 -25.27 18.17 -26.68
N ASN A 167 -26.28 17.38 -26.32
CA ASN A 167 -26.82 17.32 -24.96
C ASN A 167 -26.43 16.06 -24.20
N ASN A 168 -25.43 15.32 -24.67
CA ASN A 168 -24.98 14.14 -23.94
C ASN A 168 -24.51 14.49 -22.53
N SER A 169 -24.80 13.56 -21.62
CA SER A 169 -24.38 13.60 -20.24
C SER A 169 -24.15 12.16 -19.77
N THR A 170 -23.15 11.50 -20.33
CA THR A 170 -22.87 10.10 -20.03
C THR A 170 -21.90 10.01 -18.87
N ASN A 171 -22.37 9.53 -17.72
CA ASN A 171 -21.51 9.25 -16.56
C ASN A 171 -21.12 7.77 -16.57
N LEU A 172 -19.90 7.47 -17.00
CA LEU A 172 -19.38 6.09 -17.04
C LEU A 172 -19.30 5.46 -15.65
N PHE A 173 -19.09 6.24 -14.59
CA PHE A 173 -19.07 5.70 -13.22
C PHE A 173 -20.40 5.01 -12.86
N ASP A 174 -21.53 5.56 -13.30
CA ASP A 174 -22.85 4.96 -13.03
C ASP A 174 -23.03 3.64 -13.77
N TYR A 175 -22.37 3.48 -14.91
CA TYR A 175 -22.44 2.26 -15.70
C TYR A 175 -21.52 1.17 -15.13
N TYR A 176 -20.31 1.50 -14.73
CA TYR A 176 -19.32 0.50 -14.32
C TYR A 176 -19.43 0.08 -12.86
N PHE A 177 -19.95 0.92 -11.99
CA PHE A 177 -20.12 0.58 -10.58
C PHE A 177 -21.48 -0.05 -10.31
N ARG A 178 -21.48 -1.02 -9.42
CA ARG A 178 -22.68 -1.75 -8.98
C ARG A 178 -22.62 -2.04 -7.48
N THR A 179 -23.71 -2.53 -6.90
CA THR A 179 -23.68 -3.16 -5.57
C THR A 179 -22.98 -4.51 -5.65
N GLY A 180 -21.87 -4.63 -4.95
CA GLY A 180 -21.14 -5.88 -4.78
C GLY A 180 -21.81 -6.81 -3.78
N LYS A 181 -21.49 -8.11 -3.84
CA LYS A 181 -22.00 -9.13 -2.91
C LYS A 181 -20.86 -10.01 -2.44
N VAL A 182 -20.86 -10.34 -1.13
CA VAL A 182 -19.90 -11.29 -0.55
C VAL A 182 -20.67 -12.38 0.17
N THR A 183 -20.37 -13.62 -0.17
CA THR A 183 -20.83 -14.80 0.57
C THR A 183 -19.64 -15.44 1.26
N ASP A 184 -19.72 -15.63 2.57
CA ASP A 184 -18.67 -16.24 3.38
C ASP A 184 -19.28 -17.34 4.24
N ALA A 185 -18.86 -18.58 4.00
CA ALA A 185 -19.30 -19.77 4.73
C ALA A 185 -18.09 -20.54 5.27
N ASN A 186 -18.13 -20.90 6.55
CA ASN A 186 -17.06 -21.61 7.22
C ASN A 186 -17.62 -22.66 8.16
N ILE A 187 -17.10 -23.89 8.10
CA ILE A 187 -17.43 -24.99 8.96
C ILE A 187 -16.17 -25.44 9.68
N GLN A 188 -16.22 -25.54 10.99
CA GLN A 188 -15.11 -25.96 11.84
C GLN A 188 -15.52 -27.09 12.75
N ILE A 189 -14.62 -28.05 12.93
CA ILE A 189 -14.79 -29.18 13.84
C ILE A 189 -13.58 -29.21 14.77
N SER A 190 -13.79 -29.19 16.07
CA SER A 190 -12.73 -29.28 17.07
C SER A 190 -13.08 -30.30 18.12
N GLY A 191 -12.09 -31.03 18.63
CA GLY A 191 -12.29 -31.99 19.72
C GLY A 191 -10.99 -32.67 20.11
N GLY A 192 -11.07 -33.62 21.00
CA GLY A 192 -9.90 -34.40 21.37
C GLY A 192 -10.11 -35.40 22.46
N SER A 193 -9.25 -36.43 22.47
CA SER A 193 -9.08 -37.42 23.54
C SER A 193 -7.93 -36.99 24.47
N ASN A 194 -7.54 -37.87 25.39
CA ASN A 194 -6.37 -37.69 26.27
C ASN A 194 -5.05 -37.50 25.50
N THR A 195 -4.92 -38.13 24.36
CA THR A 195 -3.68 -38.22 23.57
C THR A 195 -3.71 -37.38 22.30
N ILE A 196 -4.89 -37.06 21.76
CA ILE A 196 -5.05 -36.39 20.49
C ILE A 196 -5.99 -35.20 20.67
N ALA A 197 -5.62 -34.05 20.11
CA ALA A 197 -6.54 -32.94 19.92
C ALA A 197 -6.51 -32.50 18.45
N TYR A 198 -7.64 -32.16 17.89
CA TYR A 198 -7.77 -31.82 16.49
C TYR A 198 -8.67 -30.62 16.26
N HIS A 199 -8.34 -29.86 15.23
CA HIS A 199 -9.17 -28.81 14.66
C HIS A 199 -9.11 -28.90 13.14
N VAL A 200 -10.28 -28.94 12.50
CA VAL A 200 -10.41 -28.98 11.03
C VAL A 200 -11.41 -27.88 10.65
N GLY A 201 -11.03 -27.03 9.72
CA GLY A 201 -11.86 -25.95 9.19
C GLY A 201 -11.92 -25.98 7.66
N LEU A 202 -13.12 -25.89 7.10
CA LEU A 202 -13.38 -25.70 5.67
C LEU A 202 -14.05 -24.36 5.47
N GLY A 203 -13.51 -23.54 4.57
CA GLY A 203 -14.02 -22.20 4.28
C GLY A 203 -14.26 -21.98 2.79
N TYR A 204 -15.34 -21.29 2.49
CA TYR A 204 -15.69 -20.79 1.16
C TYR A 204 -15.99 -19.31 1.25
N TYR A 205 -15.32 -18.52 0.42
CA TYR A 205 -15.52 -17.08 0.28
C TYR A 205 -15.71 -16.75 -1.19
N SER A 206 -16.72 -15.95 -1.50
CA SER A 206 -16.96 -15.47 -2.87
C SER A 206 -17.41 -14.02 -2.83
N GLU A 207 -16.70 -13.17 -3.53
CA GLU A 207 -16.97 -11.73 -3.67
C GLU A 207 -17.15 -11.34 -5.12
N THR A 208 -18.25 -10.69 -5.43
CA THR A 208 -18.46 -9.92 -6.65
C THR A 208 -18.11 -8.46 -6.33
N GLY A 209 -17.13 -7.89 -7.02
CA GLY A 209 -16.69 -6.52 -6.77
C GLY A 209 -17.75 -5.47 -7.11
N VAL A 210 -17.60 -4.29 -6.52
CA VAL A 210 -18.44 -3.12 -6.84
C VAL A 210 -18.16 -2.56 -8.22
N LEU A 211 -16.95 -2.72 -8.73
CA LEU A 211 -16.62 -2.51 -10.13
C LEU A 211 -17.01 -3.76 -10.92
N ARG A 212 -17.69 -3.61 -12.04
CA ARG A 212 -18.05 -4.77 -12.91
C ARG A 212 -16.81 -5.52 -13.34
N ASN A 213 -16.95 -6.81 -13.60
CA ASN A 213 -15.87 -7.74 -14.00
C ASN A 213 -14.75 -7.93 -12.97
N THR A 214 -14.88 -7.38 -11.76
CA THR A 214 -13.98 -7.70 -10.65
C THR A 214 -14.62 -8.68 -9.69
N GLY A 215 -13.80 -9.51 -9.06
CA GLY A 215 -14.25 -10.48 -8.09
C GLY A 215 -13.11 -11.25 -7.46
N PHE A 216 -13.41 -11.88 -6.33
CA PHE A 216 -12.47 -12.71 -5.58
C PHE A 216 -13.19 -13.95 -5.06
N ASN A 217 -12.57 -15.11 -5.15
CA ASN A 217 -13.07 -16.33 -4.53
C ASN A 217 -11.93 -17.08 -3.83
N ARG A 218 -12.26 -17.76 -2.75
CA ARG A 218 -11.33 -18.57 -1.98
C ARG A 218 -12.02 -19.82 -1.44
N VAL A 219 -11.36 -20.96 -1.63
CA VAL A 219 -11.65 -22.20 -0.93
C VAL A 219 -10.44 -22.57 -0.10
N LYS A 220 -10.63 -22.90 1.17
CA LYS A 220 -9.54 -23.25 2.07
C LYS A 220 -9.87 -24.46 2.94
N LEU A 221 -8.83 -25.18 3.31
CA LEU A 221 -8.86 -26.23 4.32
C LEU A 221 -7.73 -25.96 5.32
N ILE A 222 -8.06 -25.93 6.60
CA ILE A 222 -7.09 -25.86 7.70
C ILE A 222 -7.24 -27.10 8.57
N THR A 223 -6.11 -27.69 8.98
CA THR A 223 -6.09 -28.82 9.90
C THR A 223 -4.96 -28.65 10.89
N ASN A 224 -5.27 -28.68 12.17
CA ASN A 224 -4.32 -28.68 13.26
C ASN A 224 -4.53 -29.95 14.08
N LEU A 225 -3.49 -30.78 14.16
CA LEU A 225 -3.51 -32.05 14.90
C LEU A 225 -2.39 -32.02 15.93
N PHE A 226 -2.77 -32.11 17.20
CA PHE A 226 -1.87 -32.27 18.33
C PHE A 226 -1.91 -33.72 18.82
N ILE A 227 -0.75 -34.35 18.98
CA ILE A 227 -0.61 -35.73 19.42
C ILE A 227 0.36 -35.76 20.60
N LYS A 228 -0.04 -36.30 21.72
CA LYS A 228 0.79 -36.52 22.90
C LYS A 228 0.72 -38.00 23.33
N PRO A 229 1.53 -38.84 22.70
CA PRO A 229 1.49 -40.30 22.94
C PRO A 229 2.05 -40.69 24.31
N SER A 230 2.91 -39.87 24.90
CA SER A 230 3.46 -40.02 26.25
C SER A 230 3.66 -38.65 26.89
N GLU A 231 3.99 -38.62 28.20
CA GLU A 231 4.30 -37.36 28.87
C GLU A 231 5.55 -36.67 28.34
N SER A 232 6.47 -37.43 27.73
CA SER A 232 7.73 -36.91 27.20
C SER A 232 7.67 -36.53 25.75
N VAL A 233 6.67 -36.95 24.97
CA VAL A 233 6.63 -36.74 23.52
C VAL A 233 5.38 -35.97 23.12
N GLU A 234 5.57 -34.88 22.42
CA GLU A 234 4.50 -34.06 21.85
C GLU A 234 4.78 -33.81 20.37
N SER A 235 3.75 -33.89 19.55
CA SER A 235 3.82 -33.59 18.12
C SER A 235 2.66 -32.67 17.70
N ASN A 236 2.96 -31.69 16.86
CA ASN A 236 1.94 -30.87 16.18
C ASN A 236 2.10 -31.01 14.68
N ILE A 237 1.01 -31.28 14.01
CA ILE A 237 0.93 -31.34 12.55
C ILE A 237 -0.10 -30.32 12.10
N ARG A 238 0.29 -29.43 11.19
CA ARG A 238 -0.59 -28.39 10.65
C ARG A 238 -0.53 -28.40 9.14
N PHE A 239 -1.71 -28.29 8.56
CA PHE A 239 -1.89 -28.12 7.13
C PHE A 239 -2.82 -26.95 6.85
N TYR A 240 -2.45 -26.15 5.89
CA TYR A 240 -3.27 -25.12 5.31
C TYR A 240 -3.21 -25.26 3.79
N LEU A 241 -4.37 -25.41 3.18
CA LEU A 241 -4.55 -25.47 1.73
C LEU A 241 -5.50 -24.37 1.32
N ALA A 242 -5.15 -23.60 0.32
CA ALA A 242 -6.04 -22.60 -0.25
C ALA A 242 -5.93 -22.57 -1.77
N ARG A 243 -7.07 -22.38 -2.42
CA ARG A 243 -7.16 -21.91 -3.80
C ARG A 243 -7.88 -20.59 -3.79
N THR A 244 -7.27 -19.57 -4.39
CA THR A 244 -7.86 -18.26 -4.58
C THR A 244 -7.95 -17.95 -6.07
N GLY A 245 -9.00 -17.25 -6.45
CA GLY A 245 -9.16 -16.69 -7.79
C GLY A 245 -9.49 -15.22 -7.70
N ARG A 246 -8.92 -14.42 -8.56
CA ARG A 246 -9.19 -12.98 -8.65
C ARG A 246 -9.40 -12.60 -10.11
N ASN A 247 -10.53 -11.99 -10.40
CA ASN A 247 -10.74 -11.29 -11.65
C ASN A 247 -10.49 -9.80 -11.43
N ARG A 248 -9.68 -9.22 -12.31
CA ARG A 248 -9.41 -7.78 -12.32
C ARG A 248 -10.10 -7.18 -13.51
N ALA A 249 -10.52 -5.92 -13.41
CA ALA A 249 -10.88 -5.14 -14.58
C ALA A 249 -9.61 -5.03 -15.43
N GLY A 250 -9.71 -5.44 -16.69
CA GLY A 250 -8.58 -5.36 -17.61
C GLY A 250 -8.09 -3.91 -17.69
N LYS A 251 -6.78 -3.72 -17.62
CA LYS A 251 -6.20 -2.41 -17.92
C LYS A 251 -6.45 -2.07 -19.38
N GLY A 252 -6.79 -0.82 -19.64
CA GLY A 252 -6.70 -0.25 -20.98
C GLY A 252 -5.30 -0.34 -21.55
N HIS A 253 -5.12 0.27 -22.64
CA HIS A 253 -4.05 0.28 -23.61
C HIS A 253 -2.58 0.04 -23.18
N ASP A 254 -2.19 0.39 -21.94
CA ASP A 254 -0.79 0.33 -21.49
C ASP A 254 -0.36 -1.02 -20.91
N ALA A 255 -1.23 -2.02 -20.94
CA ALA A 255 -0.92 -3.39 -20.52
C ALA A 255 0.18 -4.08 -21.34
N TYR A 256 0.71 -3.42 -22.38
CA TYR A 256 1.71 -3.97 -23.31
C TYR A 256 3.14 -3.86 -22.86
N ASN A 257 3.44 -2.97 -21.94
CA ASN A 257 4.74 -2.97 -21.35
C ASN A 257 4.77 -4.04 -20.26
N PHE A 258 5.57 -5.08 -20.47
CA PHE A 258 6.00 -5.99 -19.38
C PHE A 258 6.78 -5.24 -18.29
N SER A 259 6.87 -3.93 -18.36
CA SER A 259 7.27 -3.10 -17.27
C SER A 259 6.15 -3.19 -16.24
N ASN A 260 6.43 -3.86 -15.19
CA ASN A 260 5.63 -4.21 -14.04
C ASN A 260 5.22 -3.01 -13.19
N ASP A 261 5.08 -1.82 -13.69
CA ASP A 261 4.54 -0.70 -12.93
C ASP A 261 3.03 -0.90 -12.72
N ARG A 262 2.71 -1.81 -11.81
CA ARG A 262 1.35 -2.18 -11.42
C ARG A 262 0.92 -1.49 -10.13
N SER A 263 1.49 -0.33 -9.84
CA SER A 263 1.06 0.53 -8.74
C SER A 263 -0.43 0.90 -8.80
N ASP A 264 -1.07 0.67 -9.95
CA ASP A 264 -2.45 1.06 -10.23
C ASP A 264 -3.50 0.01 -9.82
N LEU A 265 -3.13 -1.01 -9.05
CA LEU A 265 -4.06 -2.04 -8.58
C LEU A 265 -5.17 -1.51 -7.68
N GLU A 266 -4.95 -0.34 -7.10
CA GLU A 266 -5.84 0.32 -6.16
C GLU A 266 -6.47 1.59 -6.75
N THR A 267 -6.31 1.82 -8.05
CA THR A 267 -6.83 3.01 -8.73
C THR A 267 -8.14 2.74 -9.48
N ILE A 268 -8.86 3.79 -9.74
CA ILE A 268 -10.00 3.76 -10.66
C ILE A 268 -9.46 3.49 -12.07
N PRO A 269 -10.10 2.60 -12.86
CA PRO A 269 -9.65 2.31 -14.23
C PRO A 269 -9.48 3.56 -15.08
N ASP A 270 -8.39 3.63 -15.84
CA ASP A 270 -8.04 4.80 -16.65
C ASP A 270 -9.10 5.15 -17.68
N GLU A 271 -9.83 4.16 -18.22
CA GLU A 271 -10.93 4.39 -19.15
C GLU A 271 -12.03 5.25 -18.54
N LEU A 272 -12.27 5.13 -17.23
CA LEU A 272 -13.25 5.95 -16.51
C LEU A 272 -12.75 7.37 -16.26
N LEU A 273 -11.42 7.52 -16.14
CA LEU A 273 -10.77 8.80 -15.90
C LEU A 273 -10.42 9.54 -17.20
N SER A 274 -10.50 8.87 -18.35
CA SER A 274 -10.06 9.40 -19.65
C SER A 274 -11.21 9.65 -20.64
N THR A 275 -12.46 9.46 -20.24
CA THR A 275 -13.60 9.60 -21.15
C THR A 275 -14.54 10.74 -20.73
N SER A 276 -14.64 11.76 -21.54
CA SER A 276 -15.55 12.91 -21.34
C SER A 276 -17.01 12.48 -21.24
N THR A 277 -17.80 13.17 -20.43
CA THR A 277 -19.25 12.94 -20.30
C THR A 277 -20.02 13.38 -21.54
N LEU A 278 -19.41 14.17 -22.42
CA LEU A 278 -19.97 14.55 -23.73
C LEU A 278 -19.93 13.41 -24.74
N MET A 279 -19.17 12.36 -24.45
CA MET A 279 -19.14 11.18 -25.30
C MET A 279 -20.53 10.56 -25.44
N PRO A 280 -20.83 10.04 -26.64
CA PRO A 280 -22.11 9.42 -26.91
C PRO A 280 -22.40 8.26 -25.94
N GLY A 281 -23.66 8.18 -25.52
CA GLY A 281 -24.11 7.13 -24.62
C GLY A 281 -24.27 5.75 -25.29
N PRO A 282 -24.96 4.82 -24.62
CA PRO A 282 -25.18 3.45 -25.10
C PRO A 282 -25.74 3.39 -26.52
N GLY A 283 -25.26 2.42 -27.31
CA GLY A 283 -25.65 2.21 -28.70
C GLY A 283 -24.91 3.08 -29.72
N THR A 284 -23.85 3.75 -29.31
CA THR A 284 -22.90 4.43 -30.23
C THR A 284 -21.59 3.67 -30.29
N LYS A 285 -20.90 3.73 -31.42
CA LYS A 285 -19.65 3.01 -31.65
C LYS A 285 -18.60 3.31 -30.56
N ALA A 286 -18.43 4.58 -30.20
CA ALA A 286 -17.45 5.01 -29.22
C ALA A 286 -17.75 4.47 -27.79
N PHE A 287 -19.02 4.55 -27.36
CA PHE A 287 -19.45 3.99 -26.08
C PHE A 287 -19.32 2.46 -26.08
N ASP A 288 -19.83 1.82 -27.13
CA ASP A 288 -19.81 0.37 -27.24
C ASP A 288 -18.38 -0.17 -27.29
N GLU A 289 -17.44 0.54 -27.93
CA GLU A 289 -16.03 0.19 -27.92
C GLU A 289 -15.39 0.32 -26.53
N THR A 290 -15.66 1.40 -25.81
CA THR A 290 -15.18 1.58 -24.42
C THR A 290 -15.71 0.47 -23.50
N VAL A 291 -17.01 0.15 -23.61
CA VAL A 291 -17.63 -0.92 -22.83
C VAL A 291 -17.09 -2.29 -23.22
N ARG A 292 -16.83 -2.53 -24.50
CA ARG A 292 -16.21 -3.78 -24.97
C ARG A 292 -14.81 -3.95 -24.44
N ARG A 293 -13.96 -2.91 -24.45
CA ARG A 293 -12.62 -2.94 -23.85
C ARG A 293 -12.69 -3.41 -22.40
N PHE A 294 -13.60 -2.84 -21.63
CA PHE A 294 -13.78 -3.20 -20.24
C PHE A 294 -14.30 -4.63 -20.02
N ASN A 295 -15.18 -5.11 -20.89
CA ASN A 295 -15.85 -6.42 -20.74
C ASN A 295 -15.09 -7.57 -21.39
N GLU A 296 -14.43 -7.35 -22.51
CA GLU A 296 -13.83 -8.40 -23.35
C GLU A 296 -12.35 -8.62 -23.05
N ILE A 297 -11.65 -7.62 -22.49
CA ILE A 297 -10.31 -7.82 -21.95
C ILE A 297 -10.44 -8.71 -20.71
N LYS A 298 -9.75 -9.84 -20.72
CA LYS A 298 -9.81 -10.84 -19.65
C LYS A 298 -8.48 -10.88 -18.91
N GLU A 299 -8.56 -10.76 -17.60
CA GLU A 299 -7.44 -11.03 -16.71
C GLU A 299 -7.89 -11.98 -15.62
N LYS A 300 -7.42 -13.23 -15.68
CA LYS A 300 -7.66 -14.25 -14.67
C LYS A 300 -6.40 -14.50 -13.88
N ASN A 301 -6.53 -14.44 -12.57
CA ASN A 301 -5.45 -14.71 -11.65
C ASN A 301 -5.89 -15.83 -10.70
N GLU A 302 -5.11 -16.91 -10.63
CA GLU A 302 -5.33 -18.02 -9.71
C GLU A 302 -4.10 -18.19 -8.82
N SER A 303 -4.31 -18.54 -7.56
CA SER A 303 -3.24 -18.90 -6.63
C SER A 303 -3.60 -20.17 -5.88
N TYR A 304 -2.63 -21.05 -5.76
CA TYR A 304 -2.68 -22.26 -4.97
C TYR A 304 -1.62 -22.19 -3.90
N ARG A 305 -1.99 -22.43 -2.65
CA ARG A 305 -1.06 -22.42 -1.53
C ARG A 305 -1.18 -23.64 -0.67
N LEU A 306 -0.05 -24.21 -0.35
CA LEU A 306 0.13 -25.25 0.65
C LEU A 306 1.09 -24.76 1.71
N ARG A 307 0.64 -24.68 2.95
CA ARG A 307 1.52 -24.52 4.11
C ARG A 307 1.38 -25.73 4.99
N SER A 308 2.50 -26.33 5.33
CA SER A 308 2.56 -27.48 6.23
C SER A 308 3.62 -27.25 7.28
N SER A 309 3.36 -27.61 8.51
CA SER A 309 4.38 -27.69 9.56
C SER A 309 4.23 -28.95 10.40
N PHE A 310 5.36 -29.47 10.78
CA PHE A 310 5.50 -30.60 11.68
C PHE A 310 6.44 -30.22 12.81
N ASP A 311 5.93 -30.24 14.04
CA ASP A 311 6.71 -30.04 15.26
C ASP A 311 6.80 -31.35 16.02
N LEU A 312 7.99 -31.71 16.43
CA LEU A 312 8.25 -32.79 17.38
C LEU A 312 9.00 -32.25 18.60
N ALA A 313 8.46 -32.45 19.75
CA ALA A 313 9.07 -32.02 20.99
C ALA A 313 9.25 -33.21 21.93
N TYR A 314 10.45 -33.31 22.54
CA TYR A 314 10.84 -34.35 23.48
C TYR A 314 11.32 -33.72 24.78
N THR A 315 10.64 -34.06 25.87
CA THR A 315 11.07 -33.68 27.22
C THR A 315 12.12 -34.67 27.71
N ILE A 316 13.40 -34.24 27.77
CA ILE A 316 14.53 -35.07 28.11
C ILE A 316 14.56 -35.38 29.61
N VAL A 317 14.41 -34.33 30.40
CA VAL A 317 14.19 -34.34 31.85
C VAL A 317 13.25 -33.20 32.20
N GLU A 318 12.74 -33.18 33.41
CA GLU A 318 11.85 -32.09 33.88
C GLU A 318 12.53 -30.72 33.68
N GLY A 319 11.84 -29.82 32.98
CA GLY A 319 12.35 -28.50 32.63
C GLY A 319 13.20 -28.44 31.37
N LEU A 320 13.78 -29.55 30.86
CA LEU A 320 14.60 -29.57 29.66
C LEU A 320 13.86 -30.21 28.49
N LYS A 321 13.59 -29.43 27.45
CA LYS A 321 12.79 -29.82 26.27
C LYS A 321 13.54 -29.51 24.99
N LEU A 322 13.66 -30.53 24.14
CA LEU A 322 14.15 -30.38 22.76
C LEU A 322 12.96 -30.36 21.81
N LYS A 323 12.89 -29.36 20.95
CA LYS A 323 11.85 -29.24 19.91
C LYS A 323 12.52 -29.10 18.55
N SER A 324 12.09 -29.89 17.57
CA SER A 324 12.43 -29.74 16.16
C SER A 324 11.18 -29.45 15.36
N SER A 325 11.25 -28.41 14.53
CA SER A 325 10.15 -27.97 13.66
C SER A 325 10.60 -28.02 12.21
N LEU A 326 9.79 -28.58 11.35
CA LEU A 326 9.95 -28.54 9.90
C LEU A 326 8.72 -27.87 9.30
N ALA A 327 8.91 -26.84 8.50
CA ALA A 327 7.83 -26.13 7.82
C ALA A 327 8.14 -25.99 6.33
N VAL A 328 7.09 -26.05 5.54
CA VAL A 328 7.11 -25.77 4.09
C VAL A 328 5.94 -24.84 3.76
N ASP A 329 6.24 -23.75 3.06
CA ASP A 329 5.26 -22.85 2.47
C ASP A 329 5.49 -22.84 0.96
N PHE A 330 4.52 -23.37 0.22
CA PHE A 330 4.54 -23.46 -1.23
C PHE A 330 3.38 -22.65 -1.79
N SER A 331 3.66 -21.80 -2.76
CA SER A 331 2.63 -21.09 -3.51
C SER A 331 2.91 -21.15 -5.01
N MET A 332 1.86 -21.31 -5.77
CA MET A 332 1.86 -21.24 -7.22
C MET A 332 0.81 -20.22 -7.64
N GLN A 333 1.22 -19.24 -8.44
CA GLN A 333 0.35 -18.21 -8.98
C GLN A 333 0.35 -18.33 -10.50
N ASP A 334 -0.83 -18.25 -11.09
CA ASP A 334 -1.06 -18.33 -12.52
C ASP A 334 -1.90 -17.14 -12.97
N GLN A 335 -1.42 -16.41 -13.97
CA GLN A 335 -2.11 -15.28 -14.57
C GLN A 335 -2.26 -15.52 -16.06
N ASN A 336 -3.45 -15.26 -16.57
CA ASN A 336 -3.75 -15.28 -18.00
C ASN A 336 -4.43 -13.96 -18.38
N ILE A 337 -3.86 -13.29 -19.38
CA ILE A 337 -4.36 -12.03 -19.94
C ILE A 337 -4.72 -12.30 -21.41
N PHE A 338 -5.88 -11.79 -21.83
CA PHE A 338 -6.29 -11.82 -23.22
C PHE A 338 -6.95 -10.49 -23.63
N ILE A 339 -6.52 -9.97 -24.79
CA ILE A 339 -7.07 -8.77 -25.42
C ILE A 339 -7.43 -9.10 -26.85
N PRO A 340 -8.69 -8.93 -27.27
CA PRO A 340 -9.14 -9.13 -28.64
C PRO A 340 -8.41 -8.21 -29.63
N SER A 341 -8.27 -8.67 -30.87
CA SER A 341 -7.53 -7.94 -31.91
C SER A 341 -8.13 -6.58 -32.27
N ASP A 342 -9.43 -6.47 -32.26
CA ASP A 342 -10.16 -5.25 -32.57
C ASP A 342 -10.21 -4.23 -31.41
N LEU A 343 -9.77 -4.62 -30.23
CA LEU A 343 -9.58 -3.74 -29.08
C LEU A 343 -8.12 -3.33 -28.87
N ASN A 344 -7.22 -3.83 -29.72
CA ASN A 344 -5.81 -3.55 -29.67
C ASN A 344 -5.41 -2.53 -30.74
N THR A 345 -4.54 -1.57 -30.40
CA THR A 345 -4.07 -0.52 -31.32
C THR A 345 -3.35 -1.03 -32.55
N ASP A 346 -2.59 -2.12 -32.40
CA ASP A 346 -1.89 -2.76 -33.50
C ASP A 346 -2.77 -3.76 -34.29
N LEU A 347 -4.07 -3.84 -33.96
CA LEU A 347 -5.07 -4.74 -34.54
C LEU A 347 -4.69 -6.23 -34.45
N ASN A 348 -3.77 -6.58 -33.55
CA ASN A 348 -3.43 -7.95 -33.24
C ASN A 348 -4.05 -8.38 -31.93
N SER A 349 -4.57 -9.59 -31.82
CA SER A 349 -4.92 -10.13 -30.51
C SER A 349 -3.68 -10.25 -29.62
N TYR A 350 -3.85 -10.09 -28.32
CA TYR A 350 -2.76 -10.24 -27.35
C TYR A 350 -3.13 -11.28 -26.32
N SER A 351 -2.27 -12.25 -26.12
CA SER A 351 -2.38 -13.25 -25.06
C SER A 351 -1.09 -13.27 -24.26
N ALA A 352 -1.19 -13.24 -22.93
CA ALA A 352 -0.05 -13.40 -22.04
C ALA A 352 -0.34 -14.40 -20.93
N GLY A 353 0.67 -15.20 -20.60
CA GLY A 353 0.65 -16.14 -19.49
C GLY A 353 1.84 -15.92 -18.57
N ASN A 354 1.58 -15.86 -17.27
CA ASN A 354 2.61 -15.75 -16.25
C ASN A 354 2.39 -16.80 -15.19
N ASN A 355 3.46 -17.52 -14.81
CA ASN A 355 3.41 -18.52 -13.75
C ASN A 355 4.56 -18.30 -12.77
N THR A 356 4.23 -18.07 -11.51
CA THR A 356 5.18 -17.87 -10.41
C THR A 356 5.05 -18.99 -9.40
N ILE A 357 6.14 -19.66 -9.09
CA ILE A 357 6.24 -20.67 -8.04
C ILE A 357 7.19 -20.17 -6.98
N LYS A 358 6.71 -20.03 -5.74
CA LYS A 358 7.54 -19.71 -4.57
C LYS A 358 7.47 -20.85 -3.56
N MET A 359 8.61 -21.25 -3.05
CA MET A 359 8.72 -22.27 -2.02
C MET A 359 9.71 -21.84 -0.95
N MET A 360 9.27 -21.85 0.30
CA MET A 360 10.12 -21.70 1.47
C MET A 360 10.09 -22.99 2.27
N TRP A 361 11.25 -23.43 2.74
CA TRP A 361 11.34 -24.45 3.77
C TRP A 361 12.11 -23.89 4.97
N LEU A 362 11.69 -24.28 6.17
CA LEU A 362 12.29 -23.89 7.44
C LEU A 362 12.47 -25.12 8.31
N ASN A 363 13.68 -25.33 8.83
CA ASN A 363 13.94 -26.23 9.94
C ASN A 363 14.45 -25.43 11.13
N GLU A 364 13.80 -25.58 12.27
CA GLU A 364 14.17 -24.90 13.51
C GLU A 364 14.28 -25.91 14.64
N ASN A 365 15.43 -25.87 15.36
CA ASN A 365 15.72 -26.76 16.47
C ASN A 365 15.95 -25.92 17.71
N LEU A 366 15.14 -26.17 18.75
CA LEU A 366 15.11 -25.41 20.00
C LEU A 366 15.43 -26.32 21.18
N LEU A 367 16.37 -25.92 22.01
CA LEU A 367 16.61 -26.53 23.32
C LEU A 367 16.20 -25.51 24.37
N SER A 368 15.20 -25.83 25.15
CA SER A 368 14.69 -24.97 26.22
C SER A 368 14.86 -25.61 27.57
N TYR A 369 15.30 -24.82 28.56
CA TYR A 369 15.38 -25.22 29.96
C TYR A 369 14.66 -24.19 30.80
N ASN A 370 13.69 -24.64 31.58
CA ASN A 370 12.90 -23.80 32.46
C ASN A 370 12.91 -24.44 33.84
N LYS A 371 13.32 -23.66 34.85
CA LYS A 371 13.35 -24.14 36.23
C LYS A 371 13.14 -22.99 37.22
N ILE A 372 12.40 -23.29 38.26
CA ILE A 372 12.25 -22.43 39.46
C ILE A 372 13.16 -22.98 40.54
N PHE A 373 14.04 -22.14 41.07
CA PHE A 373 14.94 -22.44 42.18
C PHE A 373 14.51 -21.70 43.42
N ALA A 374 14.52 -22.37 44.58
CA ALA A 374 14.21 -21.77 45.88
C ALA A 374 12.90 -20.94 45.87
N ASP A 375 11.90 -21.38 45.13
CA ASP A 375 10.54 -20.81 45.01
C ASP A 375 10.49 -19.37 44.45
N ASN A 376 11.63 -18.69 44.29
CA ASN A 376 11.67 -17.26 43.97
C ASN A 376 12.51 -16.93 42.73
N HIS A 377 13.34 -17.86 42.25
CA HIS A 377 14.23 -17.63 41.14
C HIS A 377 13.80 -18.44 39.93
N SER A 378 13.18 -17.82 38.96
CA SER A 378 12.83 -18.47 37.67
C SER A 378 13.91 -18.20 36.64
N VAL A 379 14.41 -19.26 36.05
CA VAL A 379 15.41 -19.19 34.95
C VAL A 379 14.84 -19.89 33.72
N ASP A 380 14.78 -19.16 32.61
CA ASP A 380 14.45 -19.68 31.30
C ASP A 380 15.65 -19.53 30.34
N LEU A 381 16.14 -20.66 29.85
CA LEU A 381 17.21 -20.71 28.86
C LEU A 381 16.65 -21.24 27.56
N LEU A 382 16.99 -20.60 26.46
CA LEU A 382 16.62 -21.04 25.13
C LEU A 382 17.83 -20.96 24.21
N LEU A 383 18.14 -22.07 23.55
CA LEU A 383 19.10 -22.12 22.45
C LEU A 383 18.38 -22.56 21.19
N GLY A 384 18.68 -21.90 20.08
CA GLY A 384 18.01 -22.17 18.82
C GLY A 384 18.98 -22.18 17.63
N LEU A 385 18.70 -23.11 16.71
CA LEU A 385 19.33 -23.20 15.38
C LEU A 385 18.23 -23.20 14.33
N SER A 386 18.35 -22.36 13.34
CA SER A 386 17.38 -22.24 12.24
C SER A 386 18.08 -22.32 10.89
N PHE A 387 17.46 -23.06 9.97
CA PHE A 387 17.88 -23.20 8.58
C PHE A 387 16.68 -22.89 7.69
N GLN A 388 16.84 -21.97 6.76
CA GLN A 388 15.78 -21.60 5.81
C GLN A 388 16.34 -21.60 4.40
N GLY A 389 15.52 -22.05 3.46
CA GLY A 389 15.79 -21.91 2.03
C GLY A 389 14.54 -21.39 1.32
N ASP A 390 14.76 -20.44 0.43
CA ASP A 390 13.74 -19.82 -0.40
C ASP A 390 14.07 -20.06 -1.88
N ILE A 391 13.05 -20.40 -2.66
CA ILE A 391 13.13 -20.62 -4.10
C ILE A 391 11.96 -19.87 -4.73
N ALA A 392 12.26 -19.02 -5.70
CA ALA A 392 11.26 -18.42 -6.57
C ALA A 392 11.58 -18.75 -8.04
N LYS A 393 10.56 -19.15 -8.78
CA LYS A 393 10.64 -19.43 -10.21
C LYS A 393 9.54 -18.68 -10.91
N ASP A 394 9.90 -17.83 -11.84
CA ASP A 394 8.96 -17.09 -12.65
C ASP A 394 9.10 -17.51 -14.12
N LYS A 395 7.96 -17.65 -14.78
CA LYS A 395 7.87 -17.91 -16.21
C LYS A 395 6.80 -17.02 -16.78
N SER A 396 7.13 -16.26 -17.80
CA SER A 396 6.19 -15.38 -18.49
C SER A 396 6.36 -15.49 -19.98
N GLY A 397 5.28 -15.28 -20.69
CA GLY A 397 5.33 -15.23 -22.15
C GLY A 397 4.10 -14.53 -22.70
N TYR A 398 4.25 -13.92 -23.85
CA TYR A 398 3.14 -13.35 -24.61
C TYR A 398 3.19 -13.74 -26.08
N GLY A 399 2.04 -13.64 -26.71
CA GLY A 399 1.89 -13.81 -28.17
C GLY A 399 0.86 -12.82 -28.69
N LYS A 400 1.14 -12.25 -29.86
CA LYS A 400 0.25 -11.37 -30.61
C LYS A 400 -0.16 -12.02 -31.94
N GLY A 401 -1.30 -11.57 -32.48
CA GLY A 401 -1.73 -11.93 -33.83
C GLY A 401 -2.18 -13.38 -33.99
N ALA A 402 -2.85 -13.94 -32.98
CA ALA A 402 -3.52 -15.22 -33.15
C ALA A 402 -4.57 -15.12 -34.27
N PRO A 403 -4.75 -16.17 -35.09
CA PRO A 403 -5.66 -16.15 -36.25
C PRO A 403 -7.15 -16.01 -35.86
N SER A 404 -7.48 -16.11 -34.58
CA SER A 404 -8.82 -15.95 -34.07
C SER A 404 -8.81 -15.49 -32.61
N ASN A 405 -9.73 -14.61 -32.22
CA ASN A 405 -9.98 -14.21 -30.84
C ASN A 405 -10.48 -15.35 -29.94
N LEU A 406 -10.76 -16.54 -30.51
CA LEU A 406 -11.05 -17.74 -29.73
C LEU A 406 -9.79 -18.35 -29.09
N ILE A 407 -8.61 -18.02 -29.63
CA ILE A 407 -7.32 -18.46 -29.11
C ILE A 407 -6.87 -17.46 -28.05
N GLN A 408 -7.16 -17.76 -26.79
CA GLN A 408 -6.96 -16.86 -25.66
C GLN A 408 -5.72 -17.21 -24.81
N TYR A 409 -4.87 -18.07 -25.31
CA TYR A 409 -3.62 -18.47 -24.66
C TYR A 409 -2.44 -18.24 -25.62
N VAL A 410 -1.26 -18.10 -25.07
CA VAL A 410 -0.03 -17.95 -25.85
C VAL A 410 0.17 -19.21 -26.71
N THR A 411 0.24 -19.02 -28.02
CA THR A 411 0.50 -20.12 -28.96
C THR A 411 1.93 -20.04 -29.49
N TRP A 412 2.52 -21.20 -29.76
CA TRP A 412 3.86 -21.27 -30.37
C TRP A 412 3.86 -21.04 -31.89
N SER A 413 2.74 -21.22 -32.57
CA SER A 413 2.62 -21.07 -34.02
C SER A 413 2.72 -19.62 -34.48
N GLY A 414 3.35 -19.39 -35.62
CA GLY A 414 3.50 -18.07 -36.29
C GLY A 414 4.87 -17.42 -36.06
N ASN A 415 5.08 -16.31 -36.73
CA ASN A 415 6.34 -15.56 -36.71
C ASN A 415 6.61 -14.96 -35.32
N VAL A 416 7.87 -14.86 -34.94
CA VAL A 416 8.32 -14.20 -33.72
C VAL A 416 8.33 -12.67 -33.88
N TYR A 417 8.53 -12.22 -35.08
CA TYR A 417 8.69 -10.80 -35.43
C TYR A 417 7.98 -10.47 -36.73
N ASP A 418 7.28 -9.36 -36.79
CA ASP A 418 6.70 -8.79 -37.99
C ASP A 418 7.65 -7.73 -38.52
N THR A 419 8.38 -8.05 -39.59
CA THR A 419 9.38 -7.16 -40.21
C THR A 419 8.77 -5.98 -40.96
N GLU A 420 7.51 -6.09 -41.40
CA GLU A 420 6.83 -5.00 -42.09
C GLU A 420 6.36 -3.92 -41.11
N LYS A 421 5.98 -4.31 -39.91
CA LYS A 421 5.48 -3.40 -38.87
C LYS A 421 6.52 -3.08 -37.80
N ASP A 422 7.73 -3.64 -37.90
CA ASP A 422 8.78 -3.54 -36.87
C ASP A 422 8.26 -3.94 -35.46
N LEU A 423 7.52 -5.04 -35.39
CA LEU A 423 6.77 -5.45 -34.20
C LEU A 423 7.18 -6.84 -33.73
N GLN A 424 7.57 -6.95 -32.46
CA GLN A 424 7.78 -8.24 -31.81
C GLN A 424 6.43 -8.89 -31.48
N LEU A 425 6.18 -10.06 -32.08
CA LEU A 425 4.92 -10.78 -31.93
C LEU A 425 4.91 -11.77 -30.77
N LYS A 426 6.07 -12.23 -30.33
CA LYS A 426 6.19 -13.20 -29.23
C LYS A 426 7.45 -12.94 -28.43
N ASP A 427 7.33 -13.14 -27.14
CA ASP A 427 8.47 -13.18 -26.24
C ASP A 427 8.16 -14.08 -25.04
N PHE A 428 9.19 -14.59 -24.41
CA PHE A 428 9.07 -15.31 -23.15
C PHE A 428 10.32 -15.11 -22.30
N ASN A 429 10.11 -15.14 -21.01
CA ASN A 429 11.15 -14.96 -20.01
C ASN A 429 11.00 -15.99 -18.88
N SER A 430 12.10 -16.31 -18.24
CA SER A 430 12.10 -17.12 -17.04
C SER A 430 13.20 -16.69 -16.08
N SER A 431 12.91 -16.73 -14.80
CA SER A 431 13.88 -16.46 -13.76
C SER A 431 13.89 -17.57 -12.71
N LEU A 432 15.02 -17.74 -12.06
CA LEU A 432 15.19 -18.64 -10.92
C LEU A 432 16.01 -17.93 -9.85
N GLU A 433 15.37 -17.69 -8.71
CA GLU A 433 15.99 -17.11 -7.54
C GLU A 433 16.09 -18.13 -6.42
N ARG A 434 17.22 -18.14 -5.73
CA ARG A 434 17.45 -18.98 -4.57
C ARG A 434 18.17 -18.18 -3.49
N SER A 435 17.70 -18.33 -2.26
CA SER A 435 18.42 -17.81 -1.12
C SER A 435 18.39 -18.79 0.06
N THR A 436 19.40 -18.73 0.89
CA THR A 436 19.50 -19.52 2.10
C THR A 436 19.86 -18.64 3.27
N MET A 437 19.36 -19.00 4.44
CA MET A 437 19.67 -18.31 5.68
C MET A 437 19.92 -19.32 6.80
N VAL A 438 20.93 -19.06 7.60
CA VAL A 438 21.26 -19.83 8.81
C VAL A 438 21.26 -18.87 9.98
N GLY A 439 20.56 -19.23 11.06
CA GLY A 439 20.48 -18.45 12.28
C GLY A 439 20.82 -19.28 13.52
N MET A 440 21.55 -18.70 14.43
CA MET A 440 21.78 -19.27 15.76
C MET A 440 21.45 -18.21 16.82
N PHE A 441 20.78 -18.63 17.88
CA PHE A 441 20.42 -17.70 18.94
C PHE A 441 20.39 -18.35 20.31
N GLY A 442 20.63 -17.53 21.31
CA GLY A 442 20.49 -17.89 22.71
C GLY A 442 19.78 -16.79 23.49
N ARG A 443 18.93 -17.18 24.39
CA ARG A 443 18.22 -16.30 25.30
C ARG A 443 18.34 -16.82 26.73
N VAL A 444 18.61 -15.90 27.64
CA VAL A 444 18.53 -16.10 29.08
C VAL A 444 17.48 -15.14 29.61
N ALA A 445 16.43 -15.65 30.22
CA ALA A 445 15.48 -14.82 30.96
C ALA A 445 15.52 -15.25 32.44
N TYR A 446 15.62 -14.27 33.30
CA TYR A 446 15.68 -14.44 34.74
C TYR A 446 14.60 -13.58 35.39
N ASN A 447 13.92 -14.16 36.35
CA ASN A 447 12.87 -13.50 37.13
C ASN A 447 13.08 -13.81 38.59
N TYR A 448 13.14 -12.76 39.44
CA TYR A 448 13.21 -12.89 40.89
C TYR A 448 11.88 -12.42 41.51
N LYS A 449 11.22 -13.35 42.19
CA LYS A 449 9.93 -13.11 42.91
C LYS A 449 8.82 -12.49 42.06
N GLN A 450 8.90 -12.67 40.73
CA GLN A 450 8.02 -11.99 39.76
C GLN A 450 8.03 -10.45 39.87
N LYS A 451 9.06 -9.88 40.50
CA LYS A 451 9.28 -8.44 40.64
C LYS A 451 10.32 -7.90 39.72
N TYR A 452 11.48 -8.56 39.63
CA TYR A 452 12.62 -8.12 38.85
C TYR A 452 12.83 -9.06 37.69
N PHE A 453 12.81 -8.53 36.50
CA PHE A 453 12.95 -9.30 35.27
C PHE A 453 14.18 -8.83 34.50
N LEU A 454 14.96 -9.78 34.01
CA LEU A 454 16.09 -9.56 33.12
C LEU A 454 16.00 -10.54 31.95
N SER A 455 16.13 -10.04 30.74
CA SER A 455 16.25 -10.88 29.55
C SER A 455 17.40 -10.41 28.68
N VAL A 456 18.26 -11.36 28.27
CA VAL A 456 19.36 -11.13 27.36
C VAL A 456 19.21 -12.11 26.22
N THR A 457 19.18 -11.60 24.98
CA THR A 457 19.14 -12.41 23.78
C THR A 457 20.32 -12.03 22.90
N LEU A 458 20.99 -13.03 22.35
CA LEU A 458 22.01 -12.87 21.31
C LEU A 458 21.61 -13.73 20.13
N ARG A 459 21.48 -13.11 18.96
CA ARG A 459 21.24 -13.81 17.70
C ARG A 459 22.30 -13.48 16.68
N ARG A 460 22.69 -14.48 15.90
CA ARG A 460 23.61 -14.32 14.78
C ARG A 460 23.05 -15.02 13.55
N ASP A 461 22.86 -14.26 12.48
CA ASP A 461 22.31 -14.72 11.21
C ASP A 461 23.32 -14.58 10.08
N ALA A 462 23.30 -15.52 9.15
CA ALA A 462 24.00 -15.44 7.88
C ALA A 462 23.02 -15.63 6.72
N SER A 463 23.15 -14.82 5.68
CA SER A 463 22.34 -14.93 4.48
C SER A 463 23.20 -15.00 3.23
N SER A 464 22.81 -15.88 2.29
CA SER A 464 23.45 -15.99 0.98
C SER A 464 23.24 -14.76 0.07
N LYS A 465 22.36 -13.85 0.44
CA LYS A 465 22.11 -12.61 -0.30
C LYS A 465 23.27 -11.62 -0.22
N PHE A 466 24.12 -11.74 0.81
CA PHE A 466 25.25 -10.84 1.06
C PHE A 466 26.57 -11.42 0.56
N GLY A 467 27.51 -10.53 0.28
CA GLY A 467 28.87 -10.89 -0.06
C GLY A 467 29.57 -11.71 1.04
N GLU A 468 30.62 -12.40 0.69
CA GLU A 468 31.32 -13.37 1.57
C GLU A 468 31.70 -12.77 2.92
N ASN A 469 32.21 -11.55 2.94
CA ASN A 469 32.68 -10.88 4.14
C ASN A 469 31.59 -10.17 4.95
N THR A 470 30.38 -10.02 4.41
CA THR A 470 29.29 -9.22 5.00
C THR A 470 28.06 -10.05 5.34
N ARG A 471 28.07 -11.37 5.08
CA ARG A 471 26.92 -12.26 5.23
C ARG A 471 26.45 -12.45 6.66
N TRP A 472 27.34 -12.28 7.66
CA TRP A 472 27.02 -12.47 9.07
C TRP A 472 26.59 -11.17 9.74
N GLY A 473 25.40 -11.14 10.32
CA GLY A 473 24.89 -10.10 11.21
C GLY A 473 24.79 -10.60 12.66
N THR A 474 25.09 -9.75 13.64
CA THR A 474 24.96 -10.07 15.08
C THR A 474 24.02 -9.06 15.74
N PHE A 475 23.03 -9.57 16.45
CA PHE A 475 21.89 -8.83 16.95
C PHE A 475 21.66 -9.10 18.45
N PRO A 476 22.33 -8.35 19.33
CA PRO A 476 22.10 -8.42 20.77
C PRO A 476 20.86 -7.65 21.17
N SER A 477 20.16 -8.11 22.22
CA SER A 477 19.11 -7.36 22.88
C SER A 477 19.05 -7.60 24.39
N TYR A 478 18.64 -6.59 25.11
CA TYR A 478 18.56 -6.56 26.58
C TYR A 478 17.20 -5.99 26.97
N ALA A 479 16.58 -6.59 27.96
CA ALA A 479 15.37 -6.05 28.57
C ALA A 479 15.42 -6.22 30.09
N ILE A 480 15.00 -5.18 30.78
CA ILE A 480 14.77 -5.20 32.23
C ILE A 480 13.36 -4.72 32.50
N ALA A 481 12.73 -5.30 33.51
CA ALA A 481 11.46 -4.79 34.00
C ALA A 481 11.35 -4.94 35.52
N TYR A 482 10.58 -4.06 36.11
CA TYR A 482 10.39 -3.98 37.55
C TYR A 482 8.92 -3.76 37.90
N THR A 483 8.33 -4.71 38.60
CA THR A 483 6.97 -4.60 39.15
C THR A 483 7.03 -3.96 40.53
N PHE A 484 6.90 -2.64 40.56
CA PHE A 484 7.09 -1.87 41.80
C PHE A 484 5.94 -1.98 42.80
N THR A 485 4.74 -2.32 42.33
CA THR A 485 3.58 -2.54 43.22
C THR A 485 3.71 -3.73 44.17
N GLU A 486 4.62 -4.67 43.83
CA GLU A 486 4.89 -5.81 44.69
C GLU A 486 5.83 -5.48 45.87
N GLU A 487 6.28 -4.22 45.97
CA GLU A 487 7.15 -3.77 47.04
C GLU A 487 6.38 -3.24 48.27
N PRO A 488 6.90 -3.43 49.48
CA PRO A 488 6.22 -2.98 50.71
C PRO A 488 5.99 -1.48 50.79
N TYR A 489 6.84 -0.67 50.16
CA TYR A 489 6.64 0.79 50.15
C TYR A 489 5.45 1.24 49.31
N MET A 490 4.84 0.34 48.51
CA MET A 490 3.63 0.59 47.72
C MET A 490 2.36 0.08 48.38
N ASP A 491 2.44 -0.49 49.60
CA ASP A 491 1.26 -1.03 50.31
C ASP A 491 0.15 0.01 50.50
N TRP A 492 0.50 1.29 50.61
CA TRP A 492 -0.47 2.40 50.71
C TRP A 492 -1.29 2.59 49.42
N ALA A 493 -0.82 2.14 48.29
CA ALA A 493 -1.49 2.32 46.99
C ALA A 493 -2.36 1.11 46.60
N ARG A 494 -2.30 0.00 47.33
CA ARG A 494 -2.96 -1.25 46.94
C ARG A 494 -4.49 -1.17 46.85
N ASP A 495 -5.09 -0.19 47.51
CA ASP A 495 -6.55 -0.01 47.46
C ASP A 495 -7.05 0.50 46.12
N PHE A 496 -6.16 1.13 45.30
CA PHE A 496 -6.54 1.71 44.01
C PHE A 496 -5.60 1.32 42.88
N LEU A 497 -4.33 1.00 43.12
CA LEU A 497 -3.33 0.58 42.15
C LEU A 497 -3.03 -0.92 42.29
N ASP A 498 -3.62 -1.73 41.44
CA ASP A 498 -3.50 -3.20 41.50
C ASP A 498 -2.16 -3.69 40.94
N PHE A 499 -1.69 -3.04 39.87
CA PHE A 499 -0.47 -3.42 39.18
C PHE A 499 0.27 -2.20 38.65
N GLY A 500 1.58 -2.20 38.84
CA GLY A 500 2.46 -1.16 38.32
C GLY A 500 3.81 -1.74 37.93
N LYS A 501 4.20 -1.59 36.65
CA LYS A 501 5.43 -2.14 36.09
C LYS A 501 6.11 -1.12 35.18
N VAL A 502 7.42 -0.98 35.35
CA VAL A 502 8.30 -0.23 34.46
C VAL A 502 9.08 -1.20 33.59
N ARG A 503 9.21 -0.91 32.30
CA ARG A 503 9.94 -1.72 31.32
C ARG A 503 10.94 -0.85 30.60
N LEU A 504 12.16 -1.37 30.41
CA LEU A 504 13.21 -0.77 29.58
C LEU A 504 13.79 -1.85 28.68
N SER A 505 13.93 -1.55 27.40
CA SER A 505 14.60 -2.44 26.47
C SER A 505 15.53 -1.70 25.54
N TYR A 506 16.61 -2.37 25.15
CA TYR A 506 17.52 -1.93 24.11
C TYR A 506 17.92 -3.13 23.27
N GLY A 507 17.93 -2.95 21.95
CA GLY A 507 18.34 -4.03 21.07
C GLY A 507 18.77 -3.53 19.70
N LYS A 508 19.45 -4.45 19.02
CA LYS A 508 19.83 -4.29 17.62
C LYS A 508 19.13 -5.36 16.81
N SER A 509 18.50 -4.98 15.72
CA SER A 509 17.94 -5.88 14.72
C SER A 509 18.53 -5.59 13.34
N GLY A 510 18.42 -6.56 12.44
CA GLY A 510 18.88 -6.40 11.07
C GLY A 510 17.73 -6.55 10.09
N LYS A 511 17.91 -6.06 8.86
CA LYS A 511 17.04 -6.38 7.73
C LYS A 511 17.90 -6.81 6.56
N GLN A 512 17.51 -7.89 5.90
CA GLN A 512 18.12 -8.28 4.64
C GLN A 512 17.34 -7.61 3.48
N PHE A 513 18.00 -7.39 2.35
CA PHE A 513 17.34 -6.97 1.14
C PHE A 513 16.62 -8.15 0.45
N GLU A 514 15.65 -7.81 -0.37
CA GLU A 514 14.74 -8.80 -0.96
C GLU A 514 15.41 -9.59 -2.08
N TYR A 515 16.16 -8.94 -2.95
CA TYR A 515 16.80 -9.59 -4.08
C TYR A 515 18.04 -10.40 -3.72
N PRO A 516 18.15 -11.65 -4.18
CA PRO A 516 19.23 -12.54 -3.74
C PRO A 516 20.60 -12.24 -4.36
N TYR A 517 20.69 -11.45 -5.43
CA TYR A 517 21.90 -11.33 -6.23
C TYR A 517 22.52 -9.94 -6.32
N PHE A 518 22.02 -8.94 -5.61
CA PHE A 518 22.56 -7.57 -5.66
C PHE A 518 24.05 -7.47 -5.34
N ALA A 519 24.55 -8.30 -4.41
CA ALA A 519 25.97 -8.30 -4.06
C ALA A 519 26.86 -8.96 -5.13
N PHE A 520 26.29 -9.78 -5.98
CA PHE A 520 27.01 -10.59 -6.99
C PHE A 520 26.74 -10.16 -8.43
N GLY A 521 25.63 -9.40 -8.65
CA GLY A 521 25.15 -8.98 -9.97
C GLY A 521 24.45 -10.11 -10.74
N VAL A 522 23.49 -9.73 -11.54
CA VAL A 522 22.84 -10.60 -12.52
C VAL A 522 23.23 -10.07 -13.90
N LEU A 523 23.81 -10.95 -14.72
CA LEU A 523 24.12 -10.60 -16.09
C LEU A 523 22.91 -10.86 -16.99
N ILE A 524 22.47 -9.84 -17.69
CA ILE A 524 21.50 -9.97 -18.77
C ILE A 524 22.25 -9.98 -20.10
N VAL A 525 21.78 -10.83 -20.99
CA VAL A 525 22.31 -10.96 -22.34
C VAL A 525 21.36 -10.29 -23.30
N ASN A 526 21.76 -9.16 -23.87
CA ASN A 526 20.99 -8.46 -24.89
C ASN A 526 21.57 -8.72 -26.28
N ASN A 527 20.68 -8.90 -27.24
CA ASN A 527 21.06 -8.86 -28.67
C ASN A 527 21.30 -7.40 -29.09
N VAL A 528 22.55 -6.99 -29.12
CA VAL A 528 22.93 -5.68 -29.67
C VAL A 528 23.53 -5.89 -31.04
N PRO A 529 23.01 -5.26 -32.12
CA PRO A 529 23.63 -5.34 -33.43
C PRO A 529 25.01 -4.65 -33.39
N PHE A 530 26.05 -5.39 -33.75
CA PHE A 530 27.39 -4.88 -33.87
C PHE A 530 27.92 -5.19 -35.28
N HIS A 531 28.22 -4.17 -36.08
CA HIS A 531 28.65 -4.31 -37.47
C HIS A 531 27.76 -5.21 -38.34
N GLY A 532 26.42 -5.13 -38.16
CA GLY A 532 25.46 -5.90 -38.95
C GLY A 532 25.29 -7.37 -38.51
N ASN A 533 26.03 -7.82 -37.50
CA ASN A 533 25.87 -9.12 -36.87
C ASN A 533 25.23 -8.98 -35.49
N GLN A 534 24.33 -9.91 -35.13
CA GLN A 534 23.81 -9.98 -33.79
C GLN A 534 24.90 -10.46 -32.86
N THR A 535 25.29 -9.61 -31.92
CA THR A 535 26.25 -9.96 -30.86
C THR A 535 25.53 -9.95 -29.52
N ILE A 536 25.97 -10.84 -28.63
CA ILE A 536 25.48 -10.94 -27.28
C ILE A 536 26.42 -10.17 -26.37
N THR A 537 25.94 -9.06 -25.82
CA THR A 537 26.72 -8.28 -24.83
C THR A 537 26.15 -8.46 -23.43
N PRO A 538 26.85 -9.13 -22.53
CA PRO A 538 26.40 -9.20 -21.13
C PRO A 538 26.56 -7.84 -20.44
N TYR A 539 25.56 -7.43 -19.67
CA TYR A 539 25.64 -6.25 -18.82
C TYR A 539 24.85 -6.43 -17.53
N TRP A 540 25.14 -5.64 -16.52
CA TRP A 540 24.40 -5.61 -15.25
C TRP A 540 23.32 -4.55 -15.29
N PRO A 541 22.04 -4.92 -15.38
CA PRO A 541 20.94 -3.95 -15.52
C PRO A 541 20.72 -3.11 -14.26
N ASP A 542 21.03 -3.65 -13.09
CA ASP A 542 20.81 -3.00 -11.80
C ASP A 542 21.94 -2.05 -11.39
N GLY A 543 22.86 -1.77 -12.28
CA GLY A 543 24.03 -0.93 -12.02
C GLY A 543 25.28 -1.70 -11.63
N LEU A 544 26.29 -0.98 -11.16
CA LEU A 544 27.56 -1.57 -10.77
C LEU A 544 27.38 -2.47 -9.54
N ILE A 545 27.96 -3.67 -9.58
CA ILE A 545 27.89 -4.62 -8.44
C ILE A 545 28.62 -4.07 -7.21
N ASN A 546 28.11 -4.43 -6.03
CA ASN A 546 28.70 -4.05 -4.75
C ASN A 546 28.83 -5.25 -3.79
N PRO A 547 29.96 -5.95 -3.80
CA PRO A 547 30.20 -7.09 -2.90
C PRO A 547 30.25 -6.73 -1.40
N LYS A 548 30.30 -5.43 -1.07
CA LYS A 548 30.33 -4.92 0.30
C LYS A 548 28.95 -4.65 0.88
N LEU A 549 27.88 -4.93 0.13
CA LEU A 549 26.51 -4.82 0.64
C LEU A 549 26.35 -5.63 1.92
N SER A 550 25.77 -5.01 2.94
CA SER A 550 25.59 -5.57 4.27
C SER A 550 24.17 -5.36 4.79
N TRP A 551 23.88 -5.97 5.94
CA TRP A 551 22.63 -5.81 6.66
C TRP A 551 22.30 -4.34 6.92
N GLU A 552 21.05 -3.95 6.72
CA GLU A 552 20.52 -2.76 7.35
C GLU A 552 20.46 -2.99 8.86
N GLU A 553 20.86 -2.02 9.66
CA GLU A 553 20.94 -2.15 11.10
C GLU A 553 20.02 -1.16 11.80
N THR A 554 19.10 -1.67 12.61
CA THR A 554 18.22 -0.84 13.45
C THR A 554 18.61 -1.02 14.92
N LYS A 555 18.94 0.07 15.58
CA LYS A 555 19.10 0.17 17.03
C LYS A 555 17.81 0.78 17.59
N GLN A 556 17.26 0.13 18.60
CA GLN A 556 16.00 0.54 19.21
C GLN A 556 16.14 0.58 20.72
N PHE A 557 15.63 1.63 21.32
CA PHE A 557 15.42 1.80 22.75
C PHE A 557 13.93 2.00 23.02
N ASP A 558 13.42 1.30 24.02
CA ASP A 558 12.01 1.40 24.45
C ASP A 558 11.95 1.56 25.96
N ALA A 559 11.02 2.41 26.43
CA ALA A 559 10.67 2.59 27.82
C ALA A 559 9.16 2.54 27.96
N GLY A 560 8.66 1.67 28.83
CA GLY A 560 7.23 1.44 29.02
C GLY A 560 6.81 1.50 30.50
N LEU A 561 5.59 1.96 30.72
CA LEU A 561 4.91 2.00 32.01
C LEU A 561 3.54 1.36 31.87
N ASP A 562 3.30 0.29 32.62
CA ASP A 562 2.02 -0.43 32.69
C ASP A 562 1.41 -0.20 34.06
N LEU A 563 0.16 0.24 34.12
CA LEU A 563 -0.58 0.50 35.34
C LEU A 563 -1.97 -0.11 35.24
N GLU A 564 -2.44 -0.75 36.31
CA GLU A 564 -3.82 -1.24 36.44
C GLU A 564 -4.42 -0.76 37.75
N PHE A 565 -5.67 -0.32 37.70
CA PHE A 565 -6.36 0.34 38.80
C PHE A 565 -7.73 -0.27 39.05
N PHE A 566 -8.20 -0.16 40.30
CA PHE A 566 -9.59 -0.43 40.76
C PHE A 566 -10.06 -1.86 40.46
N GLY A 567 -9.27 -2.87 40.87
CA GLY A 567 -9.55 -4.28 40.58
C GLY A 567 -9.46 -4.61 39.07
N ASN A 568 -8.43 -4.10 38.43
CA ASN A 568 -8.12 -4.24 36.99
C ASN A 568 -9.25 -3.71 36.09
N ARG A 569 -9.98 -2.70 36.55
CA ARG A 569 -11.04 -2.05 35.77
C ARG A 569 -10.52 -0.96 34.83
N LEU A 570 -9.37 -0.39 35.13
CA LEU A 570 -8.73 0.64 34.32
C LEU A 570 -7.27 0.24 34.09
N SER A 571 -6.89 0.04 32.87
CA SER A 571 -5.52 -0.25 32.41
C SER A 571 -4.98 0.91 31.61
N PHE A 572 -3.75 1.27 31.90
CA PHE A 572 -3.01 2.36 31.27
C PHE A 572 -1.64 1.85 30.86
N GLU A 573 -1.32 1.93 29.59
CA GLU A 573 -0.02 1.59 29.01
C GLU A 573 0.56 2.83 28.32
N LEU A 574 1.75 3.22 28.72
CA LEU A 574 2.49 4.33 28.11
C LEU A 574 3.84 3.84 27.63
N ASP A 575 4.12 3.99 26.36
CA ASP A 575 5.39 3.61 25.74
C ASP A 575 6.05 4.81 25.09
N TYR A 576 7.36 4.92 25.24
CA TYR A 576 8.25 5.77 24.48
C TYR A 576 9.25 4.88 23.75
N TYR A 577 9.47 5.15 22.45
CA TYR A 577 10.49 4.47 21.66
C TYR A 577 11.37 5.46 20.91
N TYR A 578 12.62 5.05 20.72
CA TYR A 578 13.59 5.67 19.82
C TYR A 578 14.24 4.60 18.96
N ARG A 579 14.13 4.74 17.64
CA ARG A 579 14.65 3.81 16.65
C ARG A 579 15.56 4.54 15.69
N TYR A 580 16.78 4.08 15.53
CA TYR A 580 17.76 4.59 14.58
C TYR A 580 18.15 3.46 13.62
N THR A 581 17.82 3.63 12.32
CA THR A 581 18.17 2.68 11.27
C THR A 581 19.29 3.25 10.44
N ASP A 582 20.40 2.56 10.44
CA ASP A 582 21.61 2.88 9.67
C ASP A 582 21.81 1.88 8.53
N LYS A 583 22.65 2.22 7.59
CA LYS A 583 23.01 1.37 6.45
C LYS A 583 21.80 0.99 5.58
N LEU A 584 20.80 1.87 5.49
CA LEU A 584 19.69 1.66 4.59
C LEU A 584 20.16 1.49 3.16
N LEU A 585 19.63 0.49 2.50
CA LEU A 585 19.92 0.18 1.10
C LEU A 585 19.25 1.18 0.18
N ALA A 586 20.06 1.71 -0.74
CA ALA A 586 19.54 2.57 -1.80
C ALA A 586 20.39 2.44 -3.06
N GLN A 587 19.79 2.68 -4.19
CA GLN A 587 20.47 2.84 -5.45
C GLN A 587 21.01 4.27 -5.53
N VAL A 588 22.33 4.41 -5.52
CA VAL A 588 23.03 5.69 -5.54
C VAL A 588 23.50 5.97 -6.95
N THR A 589 23.25 7.19 -7.44
CA THR A 589 23.78 7.67 -8.73
C THR A 589 25.28 7.83 -8.62
N LEU A 590 26.02 7.27 -9.54
CA LEU A 590 27.46 7.39 -9.67
C LEU A 590 27.83 8.55 -10.60
N PRO A 591 28.98 9.20 -10.42
CA PRO A 591 29.51 10.14 -11.41
C PRO A 591 29.64 9.49 -12.78
N GLY A 592 29.31 10.23 -13.84
CA GLY A 592 29.25 9.71 -15.23
C GLY A 592 30.54 9.13 -15.81
N ASP A 593 31.65 9.31 -15.12
CA ASP A 593 32.97 8.81 -15.52
C ASP A 593 33.21 7.33 -15.14
N TYR A 594 32.29 6.69 -14.43
CA TYR A 594 32.40 5.30 -14.01
C TYR A 594 31.80 4.35 -15.07
N ASN A 595 32.61 3.90 -16.03
CA ASN A 595 32.42 2.67 -16.82
C ASN A 595 31.01 2.37 -17.32
N ALA A 596 30.29 3.30 -17.86
CA ALA A 596 28.92 3.15 -18.39
C ALA A 596 27.83 2.79 -17.33
N TYR A 597 28.15 2.64 -16.06
CA TYR A 597 27.17 2.43 -15.00
C TYR A 597 26.88 3.73 -14.27
N ILE A 598 25.63 4.15 -14.28
CA ILE A 598 25.18 5.40 -13.66
C ILE A 598 24.68 5.20 -12.23
N SER A 599 24.62 3.97 -11.75
CA SER A 599 24.08 3.65 -10.44
C SER A 599 24.76 2.45 -9.79
N GLN A 600 24.68 2.38 -8.46
CA GLN A 600 25.14 1.26 -7.64
C GLN A 600 24.26 1.14 -6.40
N TRP A 601 23.94 -0.10 -5.98
CA TRP A 601 23.33 -0.36 -4.69
C TRP A 601 24.34 -0.21 -3.55
N GLN A 602 24.02 0.61 -2.57
CA GLN A 602 24.88 0.91 -1.42
C GLN A 602 24.08 0.97 -0.12
N ASN A 603 24.76 0.71 1.01
CA ASN A 603 24.24 1.01 2.34
C ASN A 603 24.43 2.51 2.61
N ALA A 604 23.54 3.35 2.10
CA ALA A 604 23.78 4.77 1.83
C ALA A 604 23.16 5.72 2.85
N TYR A 605 22.04 5.36 3.49
CA TYR A 605 21.21 6.30 4.24
C TYR A 605 21.03 5.89 5.69
N ALA A 606 20.69 6.87 6.52
CA ALA A 606 20.22 6.64 7.89
C ALA A 606 18.96 7.48 8.18
N ILE A 607 18.08 6.89 8.98
CA ILE A 607 16.84 7.52 9.44
C ILE A 607 16.64 7.28 10.93
N SER A 608 15.93 8.19 11.58
CA SER A 608 15.45 7.97 12.94
C SER A 608 13.93 8.08 13.01
N ASN A 609 13.37 7.34 13.95
CA ASN A 609 11.96 7.41 14.34
C ASN A 609 11.90 7.39 15.86
N GLN A 610 11.11 8.28 16.44
CA GLN A 610 10.82 8.29 17.87
C GLN A 610 9.34 8.57 18.07
N GLY A 611 8.77 8.07 19.15
CA GLY A 611 7.37 8.29 19.38
C GLY A 611 6.91 7.97 20.79
N ILE A 612 5.69 8.41 21.06
CA ILE A 612 4.97 8.13 22.31
C ILE A 612 3.65 7.45 21.93
N GLU A 613 3.36 6.36 22.61
CA GLU A 613 2.11 5.61 22.48
C GLU A 613 1.43 5.52 23.83
N LEU A 614 0.12 5.80 23.87
CA LEU A 614 -0.71 5.65 25.06
C LEU A 614 -1.91 4.78 24.72
N GLN A 615 -2.15 3.77 25.53
CA GLN A 615 -3.35 2.95 25.49
C GLN A 615 -4.07 3.01 26.84
N ILE A 616 -5.39 3.18 26.80
CA ILE A 616 -6.27 3.14 27.96
C ILE A 616 -7.36 2.11 27.69
N LYS A 617 -7.57 1.18 28.60
CA LYS A 617 -8.70 0.25 28.58
C LYS A 617 -9.48 0.41 29.88
N ALA A 618 -10.79 0.41 29.80
CA ALA A 618 -11.65 0.59 30.97
C ALA A 618 -12.90 -0.30 30.90
N ASP A 619 -13.14 -1.04 31.95
CA ASP A 619 -14.42 -1.70 32.22
C ASP A 619 -15.36 -0.68 32.90
N LEU A 620 -16.08 0.09 32.10
CA LEU A 620 -16.94 1.18 32.58
C LEU A 620 -18.08 0.65 33.45
N VAL A 621 -18.68 -0.45 33.04
CA VAL A 621 -19.72 -1.16 33.80
C VAL A 621 -19.44 -2.66 33.77
N ARG A 622 -19.35 -3.26 34.95
CA ARG A 622 -19.12 -4.70 35.11
C ARG A 622 -20.21 -5.27 36.03
N SER A 623 -21.29 -5.76 35.42
CA SER A 623 -22.38 -6.44 36.14
C SER A 623 -22.84 -7.67 35.36
N GLU A 624 -23.58 -8.56 36.02
CA GLU A 624 -24.13 -9.77 35.37
C GLU A 624 -25.06 -9.46 34.19
N LYS A 625 -25.72 -8.31 34.21
CA LYS A 625 -26.73 -7.94 33.20
C LYS A 625 -26.19 -6.97 32.14
N LEU A 626 -25.17 -6.19 32.49
CA LEU A 626 -24.59 -5.16 31.62
C LEU A 626 -23.09 -5.16 31.81
N HIS A 627 -22.39 -5.33 30.68
CA HIS A 627 -20.95 -5.20 30.62
C HIS A 627 -20.60 -4.18 29.54
N TRP A 628 -19.79 -3.18 29.89
CA TRP A 628 -19.40 -2.11 28.98
C TRP A 628 -17.92 -1.86 29.06
N ASP A 629 -17.21 -2.24 27.98
CA ASP A 629 -15.78 -2.05 27.78
C ASP A 629 -15.52 -0.85 26.88
N PHE A 630 -14.48 -0.11 27.19
CA PHE A 630 -13.99 1.01 26.42
C PHE A 630 -12.47 0.88 26.25
N SER A 631 -11.98 1.15 25.05
CA SER A 631 -10.56 1.20 24.73
C SER A 631 -10.26 2.44 23.89
N PHE A 632 -9.22 3.15 24.27
CA PHE A 632 -8.70 4.32 23.56
C PHE A 632 -7.20 4.17 23.38
N ASN A 633 -6.69 4.48 22.19
CA ASN A 633 -5.27 4.60 21.98
C ASN A 633 -4.94 5.87 21.18
N ILE A 634 -3.78 6.44 21.46
CA ILE A 634 -3.21 7.58 20.75
C ILE A 634 -1.71 7.38 20.60
N ALA A 635 -1.21 7.68 19.42
CA ALA A 635 0.20 7.63 19.13
C ALA A 635 0.65 8.88 18.37
N ARG A 636 1.88 9.27 18.60
CA ARG A 636 2.58 10.27 17.83
C ARG A 636 3.95 9.77 17.45
N ASN A 637 4.30 9.86 16.18
CA ASN A 637 5.62 9.51 15.67
C ASN A 637 6.30 10.75 15.08
N TRP A 638 7.60 10.89 15.34
CA TRP A 638 8.49 11.83 14.67
C TRP A 638 9.55 11.05 13.93
N ASN A 639 9.69 11.29 12.64
CA ASN A 639 10.77 10.71 11.87
C ASN A 639 11.73 11.80 11.39
N ARG A 640 12.94 11.37 11.03
CA ARG A 640 13.97 12.29 10.54
C ARG A 640 14.91 11.56 9.57
N PHE A 641 15.25 12.22 8.50
CA PHE A 641 16.33 11.81 7.62
C PHE A 641 17.67 12.28 8.21
N GLU A 642 18.54 11.35 8.59
CA GLU A 642 19.72 11.64 9.41
C GLU A 642 20.98 11.75 8.58
N LYS A 643 21.12 10.94 7.53
CA LYS A 643 22.35 10.82 6.77
C LYS A 643 22.09 10.42 5.32
N SER A 644 22.83 11.01 4.40
CA SER A 644 22.97 10.56 3.01
C SER A 644 24.42 10.13 2.70
N ASN A 645 24.59 9.34 1.65
CA ASN A 645 25.88 8.74 1.28
C ASN A 645 26.96 9.77 0.94
N ASN A 646 26.58 10.81 0.23
CA ASN A 646 27.50 11.83 -0.29
C ASN A 646 27.42 13.18 0.46
N GLY A 647 26.70 13.22 1.60
CA GLY A 647 26.43 14.45 2.34
C GLY A 647 25.48 15.41 1.62
N MET A 648 24.91 15.02 0.47
CA MET A 648 23.90 15.82 -0.19
C MET A 648 22.63 15.92 0.65
N ASP A 649 22.10 17.12 0.75
CA ASP A 649 21.00 17.43 1.63
C ASP A 649 19.69 16.76 1.25
N PHE A 650 19.55 16.21 0.05
CA PHE A 650 18.29 15.65 -0.38
C PHE A 650 18.43 14.39 -1.23
N THR A 651 17.36 13.61 -1.22
CA THR A 651 17.10 12.53 -2.17
C THR A 651 15.60 12.38 -2.38
N ASN A 652 15.21 12.03 -3.58
CA ASN A 652 13.82 11.72 -3.91
C ASN A 652 13.63 10.19 -3.84
N LEU A 653 12.86 9.72 -2.88
CA LEU A 653 12.66 8.28 -2.69
C LEU A 653 11.24 7.80 -3.03
N ALA A 654 10.24 8.66 -2.89
CA ALA A 654 8.87 8.22 -2.92
C ALA A 654 8.05 8.80 -4.09
N SER A 655 8.26 10.06 -4.44
CA SER A 655 7.57 10.69 -5.57
C SER A 655 8.27 12.00 -5.99
N LYS A 656 7.91 12.51 -7.16
CA LYS A 656 8.34 13.82 -7.64
C LYS A 656 7.91 15.00 -6.73
N HIS A 657 7.03 14.77 -5.77
CA HIS A 657 6.51 15.79 -4.86
C HIS A 657 7.13 15.73 -3.47
N ASN A 658 7.86 14.68 -3.15
CA ASN A 658 8.44 14.43 -1.84
C ASN A 658 9.95 14.49 -1.89
N LEU A 659 10.54 15.13 -0.88
CA LEU A 659 11.98 15.20 -0.71
C LEU A 659 12.39 14.75 0.67
N ASN A 660 13.54 14.12 0.76
CA ASN A 660 14.20 13.80 2.01
C ASN A 660 15.41 14.73 2.18
N ILE A 661 15.31 15.67 3.12
CA ILE A 661 16.35 16.62 3.46
C ILE A 661 16.95 16.22 4.81
N ILE A 662 18.29 16.23 4.92
CA ILE A 662 18.98 15.91 6.18
C ILE A 662 18.45 16.80 7.30
N GLY A 663 18.09 16.19 8.42
CA GLY A 663 17.53 16.87 9.58
C GLY A 663 16.04 17.20 9.52
N LYS A 664 15.36 16.90 8.43
CA LYS A 664 13.91 17.12 8.25
C LYS A 664 13.12 15.81 8.29
N PRO A 665 11.79 15.89 8.47
CA PRO A 665 10.92 14.71 8.35
C PRO A 665 11.05 14.03 7.00
N LEU A 666 10.93 12.69 7.00
CA LEU A 666 10.91 11.90 5.77
C LEU A 666 9.73 12.24 4.88
N ASN A 667 9.97 12.19 3.58
CA ASN A 667 8.95 12.40 2.55
C ASN A 667 8.23 13.75 2.69
N GLY A 668 8.97 14.81 3.12
CA GLY A 668 8.43 16.16 3.17
C GLY A 668 7.81 16.55 1.82
N ILE A 669 6.64 17.17 1.86
CA ILE A 669 5.96 17.69 0.67
C ILE A 669 6.61 19.03 0.31
N TYR A 670 7.10 19.15 -0.93
CA TYR A 670 7.71 20.37 -1.46
C TYR A 670 6.95 20.85 -2.68
N VAL A 671 6.52 22.10 -2.62
CA VAL A 671 5.55 22.69 -3.56
C VAL A 671 5.95 24.11 -3.95
N TYR A 672 5.42 24.61 -5.05
CA TYR A 672 5.55 25.99 -5.45
C TYR A 672 4.66 26.88 -4.57
N ASN A 673 5.21 28.01 -4.11
CA ASN A 673 4.47 28.96 -3.29
C ASN A 673 3.65 29.88 -4.18
N ASP A 674 2.38 29.54 -4.38
CA ASP A 674 1.44 30.40 -5.09
C ASP A 674 0.79 31.40 -4.14
N GLN A 675 0.72 32.67 -4.59
CA GLN A 675 0.32 33.82 -3.77
C GLN A 675 -0.90 34.56 -4.39
N GLY A 676 -1.84 33.81 -4.98
CA GLY A 676 -2.98 34.38 -5.68
C GLY A 676 -2.71 34.55 -7.19
N TYR A 677 -3.23 35.62 -7.77
CA TYR A 677 -3.21 35.86 -9.21
C TYR A 677 -2.66 37.24 -9.53
N TYR A 678 -2.09 37.42 -10.71
CA TYR A 678 -1.72 38.74 -11.21
C TYR A 678 -2.99 39.49 -11.64
N ASN A 679 -3.15 40.72 -11.16
CA ASN A 679 -4.29 41.57 -11.53
C ASN A 679 -3.97 42.52 -12.68
N SER A 680 -2.70 42.84 -12.87
CA SER A 680 -2.20 43.67 -13.98
C SER A 680 -0.86 43.17 -14.46
N GLN A 681 -0.45 43.59 -15.65
CA GLN A 681 0.87 43.24 -16.19
C GLN A 681 2.00 43.89 -15.34
N ASP A 682 1.75 45.00 -14.71
CA ASP A 682 2.73 45.71 -13.87
C ASP A 682 3.08 44.97 -12.56
N GLU A 683 2.22 44.03 -12.16
CA GLU A 683 2.48 43.15 -11.01
C GLU A 683 3.44 41.98 -11.34
N VAL A 684 3.64 41.65 -12.63
CA VAL A 684 4.56 40.60 -13.05
C VAL A 684 5.98 41.09 -12.87
N PRO A 685 6.82 40.35 -12.07
CA PRO A 685 8.20 40.78 -11.80
C PRO A 685 9.03 40.94 -13.06
N LEU A 686 9.85 41.99 -13.07
CA LEU A 686 10.81 42.35 -14.12
C LEU A 686 12.23 42.07 -13.64
N TYR A 687 12.96 41.35 -14.43
CA TYR A 687 14.34 41.00 -14.22
C TYR A 687 15.24 41.63 -15.29
N TYR A 688 16.52 41.82 -14.98
CA TYR A 688 17.53 42.19 -15.92
C TYR A 688 18.53 41.06 -16.11
N VAL A 689 18.46 40.38 -17.22
CA VAL A 689 19.35 39.26 -17.57
C VAL A 689 20.21 39.70 -18.74
N ASN A 690 21.52 39.74 -18.55
CA ASN A 690 22.48 40.17 -19.61
C ASN A 690 22.15 41.55 -20.19
N GLY A 691 21.69 42.49 -19.34
CA GLY A 691 21.35 43.85 -19.77
C GLY A 691 20.02 44.02 -20.49
N LYS A 692 19.27 42.95 -20.70
CA LYS A 692 17.93 42.98 -21.27
C LYS A 692 16.85 42.87 -20.19
N ARG A 693 15.74 43.58 -20.38
CA ARG A 693 14.55 43.43 -19.54
C ARG A 693 13.86 42.13 -19.85
N LYS A 694 13.57 41.35 -18.81
CA LYS A 694 12.87 40.07 -18.94
C LYS A 694 11.78 40.02 -17.86
N TYR A 695 10.54 39.70 -18.25
CA TYR A 695 9.47 39.37 -17.29
C TYR A 695 9.69 38.00 -16.68
N LEU A 696 9.18 37.79 -15.47
CA LEU A 696 9.05 36.45 -14.89
C LEU A 696 8.31 35.56 -15.88
N SER A 697 8.86 34.38 -16.13
CA SER A 697 8.32 33.45 -17.09
C SER A 697 8.29 32.01 -16.57
N SER A 698 7.48 31.17 -17.23
CA SER A 698 7.55 29.71 -17.07
C SER A 698 8.80 29.12 -17.73
N LEU A 699 9.04 27.84 -17.51
CA LEU A 699 10.16 27.10 -18.11
C LEU A 699 10.19 27.20 -19.67
N GLY A 700 9.01 27.32 -20.31
CA GLY A 700 8.88 27.52 -21.76
C GLY A 700 9.02 28.96 -22.21
N ASN A 701 9.57 29.85 -21.39
CA ASN A 701 9.68 31.31 -21.65
C ASN A 701 8.32 32.00 -21.93
N GLN A 702 7.23 31.45 -21.37
CA GLN A 702 5.90 32.07 -21.45
C GLN A 702 5.79 33.14 -20.37
N ILE A 703 5.46 34.36 -20.76
CA ILE A 703 5.25 35.49 -19.83
C ILE A 703 3.93 35.31 -19.10
N TYR A 704 3.95 35.54 -17.78
CA TYR A 704 2.72 35.61 -17.01
C TYR A 704 1.92 36.86 -17.31
N THR A 705 0.60 36.73 -17.27
CA THR A 705 -0.36 37.79 -17.62
C THR A 705 -1.45 37.90 -16.53
N PRO A 706 -2.28 38.97 -16.53
CA PRO A 706 -3.41 39.08 -15.60
C PRO A 706 -4.30 37.83 -15.66
N GLY A 707 -4.66 37.32 -14.49
CA GLY A 707 -5.41 36.07 -14.32
C GLY A 707 -4.56 34.83 -14.15
N ASP A 708 -3.26 34.88 -14.47
CA ASP A 708 -2.31 33.78 -14.23
C ASP A 708 -1.94 33.68 -12.75
N ARG A 709 -1.57 32.48 -12.32
CA ARG A 709 -1.08 32.24 -10.95
C ARG A 709 0.21 32.99 -10.68
N ARG A 710 0.23 33.67 -9.54
CA ARG A 710 1.40 34.32 -9.01
C ARG A 710 2.24 33.33 -8.23
N ILE A 711 3.16 32.65 -8.91
CA ILE A 711 4.09 31.69 -8.31
C ILE A 711 5.38 32.45 -7.92
N GLN A 712 5.87 32.19 -6.72
CA GLN A 712 7.08 32.82 -6.22
C GLN A 712 8.31 32.21 -6.91
N ASP A 713 9.14 33.07 -7.49
CA ASP A 713 10.51 32.78 -7.90
C ASP A 713 11.39 32.87 -6.63
N VAL A 714 11.82 31.73 -6.11
CA VAL A 714 12.53 31.65 -4.80
C VAL A 714 14.01 31.90 -4.97
N ASP A 715 14.60 31.48 -6.07
CA ASP A 715 16.03 31.65 -6.35
C ASP A 715 16.36 33.00 -7.05
N GLY A 716 15.35 33.69 -7.55
CA GLY A 716 15.47 35.01 -8.17
C GLY A 716 16.06 34.98 -9.59
N ASN A 717 16.00 33.85 -10.28
CA ASN A 717 16.57 33.69 -11.62
C ASN A 717 15.66 34.23 -12.74
N GLY A 718 14.43 34.63 -12.42
CA GLY A 718 13.46 35.19 -13.36
C GLY A 718 12.67 34.12 -14.13
N GLN A 719 12.75 32.86 -13.71
CA GLN A 719 12.03 31.77 -14.32
C GLN A 719 11.50 30.81 -13.26
N VAL A 720 10.23 30.46 -13.31
CA VAL A 720 9.66 29.42 -12.46
C VAL A 720 9.82 28.07 -13.13
N ALA A 721 10.67 27.23 -12.57
CA ALA A 721 10.96 25.89 -13.08
C ALA A 721 10.02 24.85 -12.46
N THR A 722 9.18 24.22 -13.26
CA THR A 722 8.23 23.19 -12.78
C THR A 722 8.63 21.76 -13.12
N MET A 723 9.73 21.58 -13.88
CA MET A 723 10.23 20.25 -14.20
C MET A 723 11.13 19.67 -13.11
N VAL A 724 10.93 18.41 -12.79
CA VAL A 724 11.84 17.60 -11.99
C VAL A 724 13.13 17.36 -12.81
N PRO A 725 14.35 17.57 -12.26
CA PRO A 725 14.69 17.61 -10.83
C PRO A 725 14.90 19.01 -10.24
N LEU A 726 14.56 20.10 -10.93
CA LEU A 726 14.83 21.45 -10.47
C LEU A 726 13.98 21.77 -9.21
N LEU A 727 14.66 22.07 -8.11
CA LEU A 727 14.04 22.26 -6.78
C LEU A 727 14.06 23.71 -6.33
N GLU A 728 14.64 24.58 -7.13
CA GLU A 728 15.06 25.92 -6.77
C GLU A 728 13.91 26.79 -6.29
N ASP A 729 12.70 26.60 -6.86
CA ASP A 729 11.51 27.37 -6.51
C ASP A 729 10.57 26.70 -5.52
N ARG A 730 10.92 25.54 -4.97
CA ARG A 730 10.03 24.80 -4.09
C ARG A 730 10.21 25.16 -2.62
N VAL A 731 9.11 25.32 -1.92
CA VAL A 731 9.06 25.54 -0.48
C VAL A 731 8.48 24.33 0.24
N TYR A 732 8.80 24.19 1.51
CA TYR A 732 8.22 23.13 2.34
C TYR A 732 6.72 23.35 2.56
N GLY A 733 5.90 22.41 2.12
CA GLY A 733 4.45 22.40 2.25
C GLY A 733 3.94 21.66 3.49
N GLY A 734 4.75 20.75 4.06
CA GLY A 734 4.35 20.02 5.25
C GLY A 734 4.82 18.55 5.25
N SER A 735 4.48 17.85 6.33
CA SER A 735 4.79 16.42 6.48
C SER A 735 3.55 15.56 6.26
N PRO A 736 3.66 14.44 5.53
CA PRO A 736 2.58 13.48 5.38
C PRO A 736 2.27 12.72 6.68
N LEU A 737 3.14 12.78 7.68
CA LEU A 737 2.89 12.16 8.97
C LEU A 737 1.87 12.95 9.78
N PRO A 738 0.90 12.27 10.41
CA PRO A 738 -0.05 12.92 11.31
C PRO A 738 0.63 13.38 12.61
N LEU A 739 0.12 14.47 13.20
CA LEU A 739 0.52 14.90 14.54
C LEU A 739 0.12 13.88 15.60
N ALA A 740 -1.04 13.25 15.44
CA ALA A 740 -1.52 12.17 16.29
C ALA A 740 -2.46 11.26 15.50
N PHE A 741 -2.46 9.98 15.85
CA PHE A 741 -3.38 8.99 15.28
C PHE A 741 -3.72 7.92 16.30
N GLY A 742 -4.83 7.23 16.08
CA GLY A 742 -5.26 6.18 16.99
C GLY A 742 -6.64 5.65 16.68
N GLY A 743 -7.21 4.99 17.68
CA GLY A 743 -8.53 4.38 17.61
C GLY A 743 -9.31 4.47 18.92
N ILE A 744 -10.61 4.31 18.80
CA ILE A 744 -11.53 4.16 19.91
C ILE A 744 -12.35 2.90 19.64
N ALA A 745 -12.40 1.99 20.61
CA ALA A 745 -13.25 0.81 20.53
C ALA A 745 -14.12 0.73 21.77
N THR A 746 -15.37 0.32 21.61
CA THR A 746 -16.27 0.10 22.74
C THR A 746 -17.18 -1.09 22.48
N THR A 747 -17.37 -1.91 23.48
CA THR A 747 -18.24 -3.09 23.46
C THR A 747 -19.25 -2.99 24.59
N LEU A 748 -20.53 -3.07 24.25
CA LEU A 748 -21.64 -3.11 25.18
C LEU A 748 -22.33 -4.46 25.08
N LYS A 749 -22.41 -5.21 26.17
CA LYS A 749 -23.16 -6.47 26.26
C LYS A 749 -24.31 -6.33 27.25
N TRP A 750 -25.53 -6.57 26.78
CA TRP A 750 -26.75 -6.45 27.58
C TRP A 750 -27.77 -7.51 27.21
N LYS A 751 -28.10 -8.39 28.17
CA LYS A 751 -29.15 -9.41 28.01
C LYS A 751 -29.06 -10.24 26.70
N GLY A 752 -27.87 -10.65 26.30
CA GLY A 752 -27.67 -11.44 25.10
C GLY A 752 -27.48 -10.61 23.81
N ILE A 753 -27.62 -9.30 23.87
CA ILE A 753 -27.27 -8.37 22.81
C ILE A 753 -25.82 -7.91 23.05
N ASP A 754 -25.02 -7.89 22.01
CA ASP A 754 -23.70 -7.25 21.98
C ASP A 754 -23.64 -6.18 20.89
N VAL A 755 -23.09 -5.02 21.26
CA VAL A 755 -22.87 -3.90 20.35
C VAL A 755 -21.39 -3.55 20.37
N ASN A 756 -20.74 -3.51 19.21
CA ASN A 756 -19.34 -3.16 19.08
C ASN A 756 -19.21 -1.97 18.14
N LEU A 757 -18.47 -0.95 18.55
CA LEU A 757 -18.14 0.22 17.74
C LEU A 757 -16.62 0.33 17.65
N LEU A 758 -16.13 0.64 16.46
CA LEU A 758 -14.70 0.89 16.20
C LEU A 758 -14.53 2.18 15.41
N PHE A 759 -13.77 3.11 15.97
CA PHE A 759 -13.38 4.35 15.32
C PHE A 759 -11.88 4.38 15.04
N SER A 760 -11.49 5.03 13.97
CA SER A 760 -10.10 5.43 13.69
C SER A 760 -10.01 6.92 13.47
N TYR A 761 -8.90 7.53 13.86
CA TYR A 761 -8.68 8.95 13.62
C TYR A 761 -7.21 9.25 13.28
N LYS A 762 -7.02 10.29 12.46
CA LYS A 762 -5.72 10.92 12.23
C LYS A 762 -5.89 12.44 12.28
N LEU A 763 -4.97 13.11 12.94
CA LEU A 763 -5.02 14.55 13.19
C LEU A 763 -3.77 15.24 12.67
N GLY A 764 -3.94 16.36 11.98
CA GLY A 764 -2.86 17.25 11.60
C GLY A 764 -1.89 16.70 10.55
N ARG A 765 -2.36 15.88 9.62
CA ARG A 765 -1.60 15.35 8.48
C ARG A 765 -1.62 16.38 7.34
N HIS A 766 -0.48 16.66 6.71
CA HIS A 766 -0.46 17.42 5.46
C HIS A 766 -0.59 16.49 4.27
N VAL A 767 -1.40 16.89 3.31
CA VAL A 767 -1.70 16.14 2.09
C VAL A 767 -1.62 17.10 0.92
N LEU A 768 -0.95 16.70 -0.14
CA LEU A 768 -0.98 17.37 -1.42
C LEU A 768 -2.13 16.79 -2.26
N ASN A 769 -3.21 17.54 -2.41
CA ASN A 769 -4.29 17.18 -3.32
C ASN A 769 -3.87 17.53 -4.77
N ALA A 770 -3.03 16.69 -5.33
CA ALA A 770 -2.55 16.85 -6.71
C ALA A 770 -3.69 16.65 -7.73
N GLY A 771 -4.67 15.83 -7.38
CA GLY A 771 -5.84 15.57 -8.22
C GLY A 771 -6.72 16.79 -8.43
N ARG A 772 -6.79 17.73 -7.45
CA ARG A 772 -7.58 18.95 -7.58
C ARG A 772 -7.12 19.81 -8.76
N GLY A 773 -5.81 20.04 -8.88
CA GLY A 773 -5.24 20.78 -10.01
C GLY A 773 -5.33 20.01 -11.32
N ALA A 774 -5.01 18.70 -11.29
CA ALA A 774 -5.07 17.84 -12.46
C ALA A 774 -6.49 17.73 -13.02
N SER A 775 -7.48 17.57 -12.17
CA SER A 775 -8.89 17.38 -12.56
C SER A 775 -9.46 18.56 -13.37
N VAL A 776 -9.01 19.78 -13.06
CA VAL A 776 -9.41 21.00 -13.77
C VAL A 776 -8.46 21.31 -14.92
N GLY A 777 -7.15 21.12 -14.69
CA GLY A 777 -6.09 21.45 -15.67
C GLY A 777 -6.09 20.56 -16.91
N THR A 778 -6.49 19.30 -16.79
CA THR A 778 -6.51 18.34 -17.91
C THR A 778 -7.45 18.79 -19.04
N ILE A 779 -8.49 19.54 -18.71
CA ILE A 779 -9.47 20.07 -19.67
C ILE A 779 -8.87 21.14 -20.56
N LEU A 780 -7.86 21.79 -20.05
CA LEU A 780 -7.33 23.03 -20.61
C LEU A 780 -6.13 22.81 -21.51
N ARG A 781 -5.75 21.54 -21.75
CA ARG A 781 -4.70 21.21 -22.67
C ARG A 781 -5.21 21.25 -24.11
N ALA A 782 -4.39 21.82 -24.97
CA ALA A 782 -4.73 22.06 -26.37
C ALA A 782 -4.73 20.79 -27.26
N ASN A 783 -4.60 19.61 -26.69
CA ASN A 783 -4.57 18.35 -27.44
C ASN A 783 -5.97 17.75 -27.54
N THR A 784 -6.40 17.33 -28.71
CA THR A 784 -7.72 16.74 -28.97
C THR A 784 -8.00 15.50 -28.13
N ALA A 785 -6.99 14.66 -27.86
CA ALA A 785 -7.14 13.50 -27.00
C ALA A 785 -7.43 13.88 -25.53
N GLU A 786 -6.87 14.99 -25.07
CA GLU A 786 -7.06 15.48 -23.69
C GLU A 786 -8.39 16.22 -23.50
N MET A 787 -9.02 16.72 -24.56
CA MET A 787 -10.38 17.26 -24.51
C MET A 787 -11.44 16.20 -24.24
N MET A 788 -11.08 14.93 -24.37
CA MET A 788 -11.99 13.81 -24.11
C MET A 788 -11.99 13.37 -22.65
N VAL A 789 -11.12 13.91 -21.80
CA VAL A 789 -11.02 13.57 -20.37
C VAL A 789 -12.16 14.21 -19.57
N PRO A 790 -12.80 13.49 -18.63
CA PRO A 790 -13.87 14.06 -17.80
C PRO A 790 -13.32 15.10 -16.82
N ILE A 791 -14.16 16.05 -16.43
CA ILE A 791 -13.86 17.00 -15.38
C ILE A 791 -14.15 16.34 -14.03
N LEU A 792 -13.13 15.87 -13.33
CA LEU A 792 -13.24 15.24 -12.02
C LEU A 792 -13.39 16.31 -10.90
N ALA A 793 -14.22 17.29 -11.12
CA ALA A 793 -14.56 18.34 -10.16
C ALA A 793 -16.00 18.79 -10.36
N ASP A 794 -16.65 19.23 -9.31
CA ASP A 794 -17.91 19.93 -9.41
C ASP A 794 -17.65 21.41 -9.66
N LEU A 795 -17.78 21.85 -10.89
CA LEU A 795 -17.55 23.23 -11.31
C LEU A 795 -18.50 24.25 -10.64
N ASP A 796 -19.61 23.80 -10.05
CA ASP A 796 -20.47 24.69 -9.28
C ASP A 796 -19.88 25.01 -7.90
N LYS A 797 -18.92 24.23 -7.43
CA LYS A 797 -18.26 24.41 -6.14
C LYS A 797 -16.93 25.14 -6.22
N VAL A 798 -16.47 25.49 -7.43
CA VAL A 798 -15.19 26.14 -7.66
C VAL A 798 -15.35 27.42 -8.46
N SER A 799 -14.48 28.38 -8.23
CA SER A 799 -14.48 29.68 -8.90
C SER A 799 -13.21 29.89 -9.70
N PHE A 800 -13.35 30.57 -10.84
CA PHE A 800 -12.24 30.96 -11.73
C PHE A 800 -12.09 32.47 -11.75
N TRP A 801 -10.83 32.95 -11.85
CA TRP A 801 -10.54 34.35 -11.97
C TRP A 801 -11.14 34.94 -13.27
N GLN A 802 -11.80 36.07 -13.17
CA GLN A 802 -12.45 36.79 -14.28
C GLN A 802 -11.97 38.23 -14.41
N LYS A 803 -11.66 38.90 -13.32
CA LYS A 803 -11.29 40.31 -13.31
C LYS A 803 -10.31 40.64 -12.17
N PRO A 804 -9.57 41.74 -12.27
CA PRO A 804 -8.69 42.20 -11.20
C PRO A 804 -9.40 42.30 -9.85
N GLY A 805 -8.77 41.79 -8.81
CA GLY A 805 -9.29 41.77 -7.44
C GLY A 805 -10.09 40.53 -7.07
N ASP A 806 -10.35 39.61 -8.01
CA ASP A 806 -11.04 38.33 -7.73
C ASP A 806 -10.18 37.45 -6.83
N ASN A 807 -10.80 36.91 -5.76
CA ASN A 807 -10.22 35.88 -4.91
C ASN A 807 -10.94 34.57 -5.20
N THR A 808 -10.32 33.71 -5.99
CA THR A 808 -10.93 32.52 -6.56
C THR A 808 -10.09 31.27 -6.29
N ASP A 809 -10.68 30.10 -6.53
CA ASP A 809 -10.01 28.80 -6.35
C ASP A 809 -8.97 28.52 -7.44
N PHE A 810 -9.26 28.96 -8.66
CA PHE A 810 -8.47 28.69 -9.85
C PHE A 810 -8.16 29.97 -10.63
N PRO A 811 -7.05 29.99 -11.40
CA PRO A 811 -6.69 31.08 -12.30
C PRO A 811 -7.74 31.24 -13.40
N ILE A 812 -7.49 32.10 -14.34
CA ILE A 812 -8.33 32.25 -15.53
C ILE A 812 -8.54 30.89 -16.20
N ASN A 813 -9.79 30.59 -16.55
CA ASN A 813 -10.13 29.36 -17.30
C ASN A 813 -9.68 29.53 -18.77
N GLU A 814 -8.45 29.20 -19.05
CA GLU A 814 -7.79 29.33 -20.35
C GLU A 814 -7.15 27.99 -20.72
N LEU A 815 -7.13 27.64 -22.01
CA LEU A 815 -6.35 26.48 -22.48
C LEU A 815 -4.90 26.62 -22.07
N GLU A 816 -4.31 25.52 -21.61
CA GLU A 816 -2.94 25.54 -21.07
C GLU A 816 -1.96 25.97 -22.17
N ASN A 817 -1.18 26.99 -21.86
CA ASN A 817 -0.15 27.55 -22.74
C ASN A 817 1.27 27.44 -22.14
N GLY A 818 1.48 26.49 -21.27
CA GLY A 818 2.78 26.25 -20.62
C GLY A 818 3.11 27.16 -19.42
N LYS A 819 2.11 27.88 -18.87
CA LYS A 819 2.32 28.80 -17.75
C LYS A 819 2.19 28.15 -16.36
N ASN A 820 1.95 26.84 -16.27
CA ASN A 820 1.82 26.12 -15.01
C ASN A 820 0.66 26.59 -14.09
N ASN A 821 -0.35 27.24 -14.66
CA ASN A 821 -1.50 27.75 -13.96
C ASN A 821 -2.26 26.66 -13.17
N PHE A 822 -2.24 25.44 -13.67
CA PHE A 822 -2.89 24.25 -13.08
C PHE A 822 -1.89 23.19 -12.60
N ALA A 823 -0.68 23.62 -12.22
CA ALA A 823 0.31 22.70 -11.66
C ALA A 823 -0.26 21.96 -10.44
N THR A 824 0.05 20.68 -10.34
CA THR A 824 -0.47 19.81 -9.27
C THR A 824 0.21 20.08 -7.93
N ASN A 825 1.44 20.55 -7.95
CA ASN A 825 2.31 20.74 -6.80
C ASN A 825 2.36 22.20 -6.30
N LEU A 826 1.20 22.83 -6.13
CA LEU A 826 1.04 24.16 -5.58
C LEU A 826 0.76 24.11 -4.08
N LYS A 827 1.16 25.15 -3.36
CA LYS A 827 0.92 25.28 -1.92
C LYS A 827 -0.57 25.40 -1.59
N SER A 828 -1.36 26.02 -2.46
CA SER A 828 -2.81 26.07 -2.36
C SER A 828 -3.49 24.70 -2.44
N ASN A 829 -2.82 23.68 -3.01
CA ASN A 829 -3.29 22.31 -3.05
C ASN A 829 -2.86 21.49 -1.81
N VAL A 830 -2.09 22.08 -0.89
CA VAL A 830 -1.70 21.41 0.35
C VAL A 830 -2.76 21.64 1.43
N GLU A 831 -3.36 20.57 1.89
CA GLU A 831 -4.37 20.57 2.93
C GLU A 831 -3.79 20.02 4.23
N LYS A 832 -4.13 20.64 5.37
CA LYS A 832 -3.91 20.05 6.69
C LYS A 832 -5.18 19.36 7.13
N ILE A 833 -5.20 18.04 6.98
CA ILE A 833 -6.41 17.25 7.18
C ILE A 833 -6.48 16.61 8.56
N ASN A 834 -7.72 16.50 9.04
CA ASN A 834 -8.10 15.73 10.21
C ASN A 834 -9.27 14.84 9.82
N TYR A 835 -9.35 13.64 10.37
CA TYR A 835 -10.53 12.83 10.25
C TYR A 835 -10.80 11.95 11.48
N LEU A 836 -12.07 11.66 11.69
CA LEU A 836 -12.62 10.64 12.56
C LEU A 836 -13.56 9.78 11.74
N LYS A 837 -13.26 8.48 11.65
CA LYS A 837 -14.03 7.51 10.87
C LYS A 837 -14.63 6.44 11.76
N LEU A 838 -15.94 6.23 11.68
CA LEU A 838 -16.57 5.05 12.23
C LEU A 838 -16.32 3.88 11.27
N LYS A 839 -15.32 3.06 11.64
CA LYS A 839 -14.86 1.91 10.84
C LYS A 839 -15.88 0.80 10.79
N SER A 840 -16.46 0.49 11.96
CA SER A 840 -17.48 -0.55 12.03
C SER A 840 -18.43 -0.34 13.21
N ILE A 841 -19.68 -0.77 12.98
CA ILE A 841 -20.68 -1.02 13.99
C ILE A 841 -21.17 -2.45 13.80
N SER A 842 -21.19 -3.24 14.86
CA SER A 842 -21.70 -4.60 14.85
C SER A 842 -22.68 -4.78 16.01
N ILE A 843 -23.83 -5.36 15.70
CA ILE A 843 -24.87 -5.70 16.67
C ILE A 843 -25.12 -7.19 16.55
N GLY A 844 -24.93 -7.93 17.62
CA GLY A 844 -25.19 -9.37 17.72
C GLY A 844 -26.28 -9.68 18.73
N TYR A 845 -26.98 -10.79 18.53
CA TYR A 845 -27.97 -11.32 19.44
C TYR A 845 -27.81 -12.83 19.60
N MET A 846 -27.67 -13.27 20.84
CA MET A 846 -27.67 -14.70 21.19
C MET A 846 -29.10 -15.21 21.24
N LEU A 847 -29.41 -16.10 20.30
CA LEU A 847 -30.75 -16.71 20.22
C LEU A 847 -30.96 -17.65 21.39
N PRO A 848 -32.10 -17.57 22.11
CA PRO A 848 -32.39 -18.42 23.26
C PRO A 848 -32.89 -19.82 22.83
N VAL A 849 -32.26 -20.43 21.83
CA VAL A 849 -32.63 -21.77 21.28
C VAL A 849 -31.98 -22.92 22.06
N PHE A 850 -30.95 -22.66 22.86
CA PHE A 850 -30.25 -23.63 23.66
C PHE A 850 -30.35 -23.26 25.17
N PRO A 851 -30.28 -24.24 26.08
CA PRO A 851 -30.21 -23.95 27.50
C PRO A 851 -29.05 -23.03 27.87
N LYS A 852 -29.22 -22.09 28.79
CA LYS A 852 -28.20 -21.11 29.18
C LYS A 852 -26.89 -21.73 29.68
N GLN A 853 -26.92 -22.96 30.19
CA GLN A 853 -25.73 -23.70 30.64
C GLN A 853 -25.11 -24.57 29.56
N SER A 854 -25.71 -24.62 28.36
CA SER A 854 -25.17 -25.38 27.22
C SER A 854 -23.96 -24.67 26.63
N LYS A 855 -22.99 -25.46 26.15
CA LYS A 855 -21.91 -24.96 25.28
C LYS A 855 -22.40 -24.65 23.88
N HIS A 856 -23.59 -25.11 23.52
CA HIS A 856 -24.20 -24.86 22.21
C HIS A 856 -24.87 -23.49 22.20
N TYR A 857 -24.68 -22.74 21.13
CA TYR A 857 -25.32 -21.44 20.94
C TYR A 857 -25.59 -21.14 19.48
N ALA A 858 -26.57 -20.27 19.27
CA ALA A 858 -26.82 -19.66 17.99
C ALA A 858 -26.77 -18.13 18.14
N ARG A 859 -26.02 -17.45 17.31
CA ARG A 859 -25.90 -16.00 17.31
C ARG A 859 -26.16 -15.45 15.92
N VAL A 860 -27.09 -14.51 15.81
CA VAL A 860 -27.30 -13.70 14.62
C VAL A 860 -26.62 -12.36 14.82
N PHE A 861 -25.98 -11.83 13.80
CA PHE A 861 -25.36 -10.53 13.85
C PHE A 861 -25.57 -9.73 12.57
N MET A 862 -25.60 -8.42 12.72
CA MET A 862 -25.53 -7.46 11.65
C MET A 862 -24.32 -6.57 11.87
N SER A 863 -23.55 -6.29 10.84
CA SER A 863 -22.48 -5.30 10.90
C SER A 863 -22.50 -4.37 9.70
N VAL A 864 -22.07 -3.15 9.94
CA VAL A 864 -21.85 -2.13 8.91
C VAL A 864 -20.41 -1.65 9.03
N GLU A 865 -19.68 -1.68 7.93
CA GLU A 865 -18.29 -1.22 7.86
C GLU A 865 -18.19 0.04 7.00
N ASN A 866 -17.21 0.90 7.28
CA ASN A 866 -17.02 2.20 6.63
C ASN A 866 -18.28 3.05 6.67
N VAL A 867 -18.81 3.28 7.89
CA VAL A 867 -20.15 3.85 8.13
C VAL A 867 -20.19 5.31 7.73
N PHE A 868 -19.30 6.13 8.29
CA PHE A 868 -19.13 7.53 7.93
C PHE A 868 -17.74 8.05 8.32
N THR A 869 -17.37 9.17 7.70
CA THR A 869 -16.14 9.91 8.00
C THR A 869 -16.47 11.37 8.26
N ILE A 870 -16.03 11.90 9.40
CA ILE A 870 -16.04 13.33 9.71
C ILE A 870 -14.65 13.85 9.36
N THR A 871 -14.53 14.79 8.41
CA THR A 871 -13.25 15.28 7.93
C THR A 871 -13.36 16.70 7.39
N ASN A 872 -12.23 17.41 7.38
CA ASN A 872 -12.05 18.67 6.66
C ASN A 872 -11.25 18.47 5.35
N SER A 873 -11.03 17.23 4.91
CA SER A 873 -10.39 16.92 3.62
C SER A 873 -11.36 17.18 2.47
N SER A 874 -10.85 17.72 1.37
CA SER A 874 -11.60 17.84 0.12
C SER A 874 -11.66 16.52 -0.68
N SER A 875 -10.83 15.53 -0.31
CA SER A 875 -10.82 14.20 -0.93
C SER A 875 -12.02 13.38 -0.50
N PRO A 876 -12.60 12.54 -1.38
CA PRO A 876 -13.74 11.69 -1.06
C PRO A 876 -13.52 10.75 0.14
N ASP A 877 -12.31 10.23 0.31
CA ASP A 877 -11.92 9.41 1.45
C ASP A 877 -10.47 9.72 1.89
N PRO A 878 -10.28 10.44 3.02
CA PRO A 878 -8.95 10.81 3.50
C PRO A 878 -8.10 9.60 3.96
N GLU A 879 -8.71 8.43 4.13
CA GLU A 879 -8.01 7.21 4.51
C GLU A 879 -7.35 6.52 3.32
N SER A 880 -7.86 6.71 2.11
CA SER A 880 -7.31 6.15 0.87
C SER A 880 -6.08 6.91 0.34
N ILE A 881 -5.77 8.08 0.90
CA ILE A 881 -4.60 8.87 0.50
C ILE A 881 -3.32 8.16 0.91
N ASP A 882 -2.36 8.07 0.00
CA ASP A 882 -1.09 7.41 0.23
C ASP A 882 -0.43 7.85 1.54
N ILE A 883 -0.14 6.89 2.40
CA ILE A 883 0.34 7.14 3.76
C ILE A 883 1.80 7.59 3.79
N VAL A 884 2.57 7.22 2.77
CA VAL A 884 4.01 7.49 2.68
C VAL A 884 4.27 8.86 2.08
N THR A 885 3.64 9.14 0.95
CA THR A 885 3.85 10.38 0.20
C THR A 885 2.92 11.51 0.62
N GLY A 886 1.74 11.20 1.13
CA GLY A 886 0.70 12.19 1.39
C GLY A 886 0.15 12.84 0.13
N VAL A 887 0.34 12.22 -1.05
CA VAL A 887 -0.15 12.73 -2.33
C VAL A 887 -1.48 12.05 -2.65
N ASP A 888 -2.48 12.85 -2.97
CA ASP A 888 -3.77 12.41 -3.47
C ASP A 888 -3.89 12.80 -4.96
N SER A 889 -3.99 11.81 -5.81
CA SER A 889 -4.14 11.99 -7.26
C SER A 889 -5.61 11.94 -7.72
N ASN A 890 -6.57 11.83 -6.79
CA ASN A 890 -8.01 11.60 -7.03
C ASN A 890 -8.35 10.31 -7.81
N ASN A 891 -7.39 9.47 -8.07
CA ASN A 891 -7.58 8.18 -8.74
C ASN A 891 -7.56 6.99 -7.77
N ASN A 892 -7.39 7.25 -6.46
CA ASN A 892 -7.46 6.22 -5.44
C ASN A 892 -8.86 5.62 -5.35
N TYR A 893 -8.92 4.29 -5.14
CA TYR A 893 -10.19 3.59 -4.99
C TYR A 893 -10.79 3.85 -3.61
N PRO A 894 -11.92 4.57 -3.48
CA PRO A 894 -12.49 4.89 -2.18
C PRO A 894 -13.07 3.64 -1.50
N LEU A 895 -13.06 3.62 -0.17
CA LEU A 895 -13.64 2.52 0.60
C LEU A 895 -15.17 2.54 0.55
N ALA A 896 -15.76 1.44 0.13
CA ALA A 896 -17.20 1.26 0.07
C ALA A 896 -17.79 0.88 1.43
N THR A 897 -19.03 1.27 1.70
CA THR A 897 -19.80 0.80 2.86
C THR A 897 -20.25 -0.65 2.66
N ARG A 898 -20.06 -1.49 3.68
CA ARG A 898 -20.39 -2.92 3.66
C ARG A 898 -21.45 -3.22 4.71
N TYR A 899 -22.54 -3.86 4.30
CA TYR A 899 -23.63 -4.30 5.19
C TYR A 899 -23.62 -5.83 5.24
N THR A 900 -23.35 -6.38 6.40
CA THR A 900 -23.23 -7.82 6.62
C THR A 900 -24.33 -8.32 7.53
N LEU A 901 -24.97 -9.41 7.13
CA LEU A 901 -25.85 -10.20 7.99
C LEU A 901 -25.24 -11.60 8.13
N GLY A 902 -25.16 -12.12 9.35
CA GLY A 902 -24.52 -13.40 9.57
C GLY A 902 -25.16 -14.20 10.70
N LEU A 903 -24.92 -15.51 10.63
CA LEU A 903 -25.32 -16.52 11.59
C LEU A 903 -24.11 -17.33 12.03
N THR A 904 -23.94 -17.50 13.32
CA THR A 904 -22.99 -18.43 13.93
C THR A 904 -23.75 -19.50 14.71
N LEU A 905 -23.52 -20.75 14.40
CA LEU A 905 -24.03 -21.91 15.13
C LEU A 905 -22.86 -22.66 15.75
N ASN A 906 -22.96 -22.98 17.02
CA ASN A 906 -22.02 -23.85 17.73
C ASN A 906 -22.81 -25.02 18.34
N LEU A 907 -22.49 -26.25 17.88
CA LEU A 907 -23.19 -27.49 18.21
C LEU A 907 -22.27 -28.46 18.91
#